data_18d8c5194d35960ab322c9fc09dc12f4
#
_entry.id   18d8c5194d35960ab322c9fc09dc12f4
#
_cell.length_a   1.000
_cell.length_b   1.000
_cell.length_c   1.000
_cell.angle_alpha   90.00
_cell.angle_beta   90.00
_cell.angle_gamma   90.00
#
_symmetry.space_group_name_H-M   'P 1'
#
loop_
_entity.id
_entity.type
_entity.pdbx_description
1 polymer ?
#
loop_
_entity_poly.entity_id
_entity_poly.type
_entity_poly.pdbx_seq_one_letter_code
_entity_poly.pdbx_strand_id
1 'polypeptide(L)'
;MKILRVRMENERITLENIVEEWQYLGGSALIAKIMNSEVPPMADSLGPENHIIVACGPLAGTGAPQLGRISLGAKSPLTLGIKEANAGGPAGQILDRLGIRAIVVQGTPQDNRLFSLLISKDRIELIPADEYRGMKNYELITLLQKKYGDKIAVISTGIAGERKYKAASVSLTDMLGDPSRNAARGGLGAVMGSKGLKAIILDPAGTAQPTIADRDAFRTAVRLWADVLKHDINCSLFSRFGTPFAINNSASHCTLPANNYRSGRPQNFIAVSGHSIQKILFKRGGKMHGCMPGCLVQCSIIYPDKNGIRLCGAYEYELIALLGTNLGITDNDAIARLKFMCDDLGIDGIEAGSSLGLAAEAGKMSWGDPEAAARLLADIEKETPLGVALGNGAVATAQFLNIDRIPAYKRQAIPAHDPRSVKGTGMTYFTSPMGADHTAGLTYRIPKDKEKQAENSLRSQIQAATCDAFGYCLNSVPGSRSVYPFFADLMNARYGLHLTPDDIMEIGKQTLQDQLTFNEHAEFSKIDLKIPAFLREETITPTGSVFDVDNTDVQNLWDGLKSFKEKEKVWEVRIPPLPDVMLGAGVARNMGQRIRRLTVTKAFLVTDPFLYKSGKAQEIQKILEESGIETVVFPEVEPDPPIELIERAGRLYKENGCNGIVGLGGGSSLDTAKTLGLRVTHGGDLREYESLVGGGSKIKPIFPPVICIPTTSGTGSEANPCAVLTDKERDLKFILMSNHFIPKLAVVDPLICKSMPPSLTVESGIDALAHCIEGYVSLATPYHPYFESMALYGVKLIGRSLFPAYKDGNNILARTDMCMAAICGGLAFLKGLGLGHALTHTLGSHYHMPHGRAAIFGLLCFVKVNKETCKEPFIDMAQLINRSNDLEESLLNLYRKLDIPVSLKAHGILKENLDEIAFYTSLDAVNMATDPTSPSRQRILELLLEMYDW
;
A
#
# COMPACT_ATOMS: atom_id res chain seq x y z
N MET A 1 10.41 9.67 -33.64
CA MET A 1 11.28 9.06 -32.62
C MET A 1 12.34 8.20 -33.28
N LYS A 2 13.51 8.04 -32.63
CA LYS A 2 14.69 7.35 -33.17
C LYS A 2 15.18 6.26 -32.22
N ILE A 3 15.92 5.29 -32.77
CA ILE A 3 16.71 4.30 -32.04
C ILE A 3 18.18 4.67 -32.19
N LEU A 4 18.85 4.82 -31.05
CA LEU A 4 20.31 5.04 -31.01
C LEU A 4 21.00 3.68 -30.91
N ARG A 5 21.87 3.37 -31.87
CA ARG A 5 22.65 2.13 -31.91
C ARG A 5 24.10 2.40 -31.65
N VAL A 6 24.70 1.60 -30.81
CA VAL A 6 26.11 1.67 -30.43
C VAL A 6 26.73 0.31 -30.61
N ARG A 7 27.73 0.24 -31.49
CA ARG A 7 28.54 -0.96 -31.75
C ARG A 7 29.89 -0.80 -31.09
N MET A 8 30.09 -1.54 -30.01
CA MET A 8 31.28 -1.40 -29.17
C MET A 8 32.57 -1.92 -29.82
N GLU A 9 32.46 -2.89 -30.70
CA GLU A 9 33.61 -3.49 -31.40
C GLU A 9 34.37 -2.51 -32.31
N ASN A 10 33.69 -1.47 -32.77
CA ASN A 10 34.26 -0.45 -33.67
C ASN A 10 33.88 0.98 -33.30
N GLU A 11 33.35 1.18 -32.08
CA GLU A 11 32.97 2.47 -31.50
C GLU A 11 31.99 3.28 -32.40
N ARG A 12 31.23 2.59 -33.28
CA ARG A 12 30.30 3.23 -34.20
C ARG A 12 28.97 3.54 -33.55
N ILE A 13 28.53 4.79 -33.71
CA ILE A 13 27.21 5.26 -33.28
C ILE A 13 26.37 5.58 -34.51
N THR A 14 25.11 5.09 -34.54
CA THR A 14 24.12 5.44 -35.57
C THR A 14 22.79 5.83 -34.92
N LEU A 15 22.08 6.76 -35.53
CA LEU A 15 20.76 7.22 -35.10
C LEU A 15 19.75 6.93 -36.23
N GLU A 16 18.91 5.92 -36.02
CA GLU A 16 17.99 5.39 -37.03
C GLU A 16 16.55 5.80 -36.69
N ASN A 17 15.71 5.94 -37.71
CA ASN A 17 14.28 6.10 -37.50
C ASN A 17 13.71 4.78 -37.00
N ILE A 18 12.79 4.85 -36.03
CA ILE A 18 12.04 3.67 -35.58
C ILE A 18 11.15 3.19 -36.76
N VAL A 19 11.05 1.88 -36.94
CA VAL A 19 10.21 1.31 -37.99
C VAL A 19 8.72 1.59 -37.70
N GLU A 20 7.91 1.66 -38.75
CA GLU A 20 6.53 2.10 -38.67
C GLU A 20 5.71 1.26 -37.69
N GLU A 21 5.88 -0.06 -37.69
CA GLU A 21 5.18 -1.01 -36.85
C GLU A 21 5.50 -0.84 -35.34
N TRP A 22 6.63 -0.23 -35.01
CA TRP A 22 7.08 -0.04 -33.63
C TRP A 22 6.96 1.40 -33.14
N GLN A 23 6.51 2.34 -33.98
CA GLN A 23 6.56 3.79 -33.72
C GLN A 23 5.83 4.20 -32.43
N TYR A 24 4.81 3.45 -32.00
CA TYR A 24 4.00 3.69 -30.80
C TYR A 24 4.36 2.75 -29.64
N LEU A 25 5.31 1.85 -29.81
CA LEU A 25 5.82 0.97 -28.77
C LEU A 25 6.90 1.66 -27.94
N GLY A 26 7.06 1.21 -26.69
CA GLY A 26 8.12 1.64 -25.80
C GLY A 26 8.36 0.61 -24.70
N GLY A 27 9.21 0.94 -23.72
CA GLY A 27 9.49 0.10 -22.58
C GLY A 27 9.70 -1.37 -22.91
N SER A 28 9.07 -2.26 -22.16
CA SER A 28 9.19 -3.72 -22.33
C SER A 28 8.71 -4.22 -23.69
N ALA A 29 7.68 -3.58 -24.29
CA ALA A 29 7.16 -3.99 -25.58
C ALA A 29 8.18 -3.79 -26.71
N LEU A 30 8.83 -2.63 -26.77
CA LEU A 30 9.86 -2.35 -27.75
C LEU A 30 11.10 -3.23 -27.53
N ILE A 31 11.48 -3.46 -26.27
CA ILE A 31 12.59 -4.36 -25.92
C ILE A 31 12.32 -5.77 -26.45
N ALA A 32 11.12 -6.33 -26.22
CA ALA A 32 10.76 -7.67 -26.67
C ALA A 32 10.82 -7.79 -28.21
N LYS A 33 10.37 -6.77 -28.95
CA LYS A 33 10.47 -6.72 -30.42
C LYS A 33 11.93 -6.72 -30.90
N ILE A 34 12.76 -5.84 -30.33
CA ILE A 34 14.19 -5.77 -30.70
C ILE A 34 14.90 -7.09 -30.36
N MET A 35 14.65 -7.67 -29.20
CA MET A 35 15.23 -8.95 -28.78
C MET A 35 14.90 -10.07 -29.76
N ASN A 36 13.63 -10.22 -30.13
CA ASN A 36 13.22 -11.26 -31.08
C ASN A 36 13.77 -11.07 -32.48
N SER A 37 13.96 -9.83 -32.92
CA SER A 37 14.44 -9.54 -34.28
C SER A 37 15.95 -9.54 -34.41
N GLU A 38 16.70 -9.28 -33.35
CA GLU A 38 18.13 -8.95 -33.46
C GLU A 38 19.06 -9.81 -32.61
N VAL A 39 18.53 -10.43 -31.52
CA VAL A 39 19.37 -11.23 -30.61
C VAL A 39 19.08 -12.71 -30.80
N PRO A 40 20.08 -13.52 -31.23
CA PRO A 40 19.89 -14.96 -31.28
C PRO A 40 19.53 -15.50 -29.90
N PRO A 41 18.42 -16.24 -29.74
CA PRO A 41 18.03 -16.75 -28.42
C PRO A 41 19.08 -17.66 -27.76
N MET A 42 19.94 -18.30 -28.58
CA MET A 42 21.04 -19.17 -28.11
C MET A 42 22.35 -18.40 -27.87
N ALA A 43 22.42 -17.10 -28.12
CA ALA A 43 23.61 -16.30 -27.87
C ALA A 43 24.11 -16.40 -26.43
N ASP A 44 25.40 -16.34 -26.21
CA ASP A 44 25.98 -16.19 -24.86
C ASP A 44 25.47 -14.87 -24.25
N SER A 45 24.89 -14.94 -23.06
CA SER A 45 24.32 -13.78 -22.36
C SER A 45 25.32 -12.65 -22.11
N LEU A 46 26.61 -12.96 -21.99
CA LEU A 46 27.71 -12.00 -21.84
C LEU A 46 28.54 -11.80 -23.15
N GLY A 47 28.16 -12.53 -24.19
CA GLY A 47 28.82 -12.48 -25.49
C GLY A 47 28.45 -11.26 -26.32
N PRO A 48 29.16 -11.04 -27.46
CA PRO A 48 28.97 -9.86 -28.33
C PRO A 48 27.61 -9.80 -29.00
N GLU A 49 26.97 -10.94 -29.25
CA GLU A 49 25.67 -11.01 -29.93
C GLU A 49 24.49 -10.61 -29.05
N ASN A 50 24.61 -10.71 -27.71
CA ASN A 50 23.59 -10.20 -26.80
C ASN A 50 23.62 -8.67 -26.79
N HIS A 51 22.47 -8.04 -26.67
CA HIS A 51 22.33 -6.59 -26.59
C HIS A 51 21.94 -6.18 -25.17
N ILE A 52 22.36 -4.97 -24.73
CA ILE A 52 21.69 -4.24 -23.65
C ILE A 52 20.87 -3.12 -24.29
N ILE A 53 19.56 -3.15 -24.03
CA ILE A 53 18.58 -2.24 -24.60
C ILE A 53 18.02 -1.38 -23.49
N VAL A 54 18.00 -0.05 -23.69
CA VAL A 54 17.41 0.92 -22.78
C VAL A 54 16.27 1.62 -23.50
N ALA A 55 15.03 1.51 -23.02
CA ALA A 55 13.86 2.04 -23.71
C ALA A 55 12.94 2.83 -22.79
N CYS A 56 12.46 3.99 -23.22
CA CYS A 56 11.42 4.73 -22.55
C CYS A 56 10.01 4.40 -23.09
N GLY A 57 8.98 4.61 -22.27
CA GLY A 57 7.59 4.43 -22.69
C GLY A 57 7.13 5.45 -23.75
N PRO A 58 6.06 5.17 -24.52
CA PRO A 58 5.55 6.05 -25.56
C PRO A 58 4.95 7.36 -25.04
N LEU A 59 4.69 7.48 -23.76
CA LEU A 59 4.17 8.67 -23.07
C LEU A 59 5.21 9.38 -22.21
N ALA A 60 6.46 8.93 -22.21
CA ALA A 60 7.56 9.62 -21.53
C ALA A 60 7.76 11.03 -22.07
N GLY A 61 8.47 11.89 -21.33
CA GLY A 61 8.72 13.29 -21.73
C GLY A 61 7.55 14.24 -21.51
N THR A 62 6.31 13.77 -21.47
CA THR A 62 5.08 14.58 -21.41
C THR A 62 4.79 15.17 -20.03
N GLY A 63 5.34 14.58 -18.97
CA GLY A 63 4.98 14.93 -17.58
C GLY A 63 3.62 14.38 -17.10
N ALA A 64 2.98 13.50 -17.87
CA ALA A 64 1.77 12.83 -17.45
C ALA A 64 2.01 11.99 -16.17
N PRO A 65 1.01 11.86 -15.27
CA PRO A 65 1.20 11.22 -13.97
C PRO A 65 1.72 9.79 -14.07
N GLN A 66 2.73 9.48 -13.26
CA GLN A 66 3.29 8.13 -13.06
C GLN A 66 3.92 7.50 -14.31
N LEU A 67 4.09 8.25 -15.38
CA LEU A 67 4.69 7.83 -16.66
C LEU A 67 6.10 8.42 -16.80
N GLY A 68 7.11 7.60 -16.97
CA GLY A 68 8.50 8.05 -17.08
C GLY A 68 9.51 7.06 -16.52
N ARG A 69 9.08 5.86 -16.09
CA ARG A 69 10.03 4.77 -15.83
C ARG A 69 10.73 4.40 -17.12
N ILE A 70 11.98 3.97 -16.98
CA ILE A 70 12.80 3.50 -18.09
C ILE A 70 13.06 2.01 -17.93
N SER A 71 12.92 1.26 -19.00
CA SER A 71 13.13 -0.18 -19.06
C SER A 71 14.50 -0.51 -19.62
N LEU A 72 15.18 -1.48 -19.04
CA LEU A 72 16.39 -2.10 -19.55
C LEU A 72 16.14 -3.57 -19.85
N GLY A 73 16.62 -4.07 -20.98
CA GLY A 73 16.40 -5.46 -21.34
C GLY A 73 17.58 -6.09 -22.08
N ALA A 74 17.68 -7.42 -21.93
CA ALA A 74 18.72 -8.26 -22.54
C ALA A 74 18.36 -9.74 -22.40
N LYS A 75 19.14 -10.64 -22.99
CA LYS A 75 19.21 -12.04 -22.55
C LYS A 75 19.96 -12.10 -21.22
N SER A 76 19.29 -12.61 -20.19
CA SER A 76 19.80 -12.66 -18.81
C SER A 76 20.93 -13.68 -18.64
N PRO A 77 22.05 -13.32 -18.00
CA PRO A 77 23.08 -14.30 -17.61
C PRO A 77 22.64 -15.16 -16.40
N LEU A 78 21.61 -14.74 -15.69
CA LEU A 78 21.07 -15.45 -14.54
C LEU A 78 20.03 -16.48 -14.98
N THR A 79 18.98 -16.03 -15.70
CA THR A 79 17.84 -16.89 -16.10
C THR A 79 18.02 -17.56 -17.48
N LEU A 80 18.97 -17.14 -18.29
CA LEU A 80 19.23 -17.53 -19.69
C LEU A 80 18.09 -17.21 -20.69
N GLY A 81 17.01 -16.61 -20.25
CA GLY A 81 15.91 -16.12 -21.09
C GLY A 81 15.91 -14.62 -21.26
N ILE A 82 14.86 -14.10 -21.89
CA ILE A 82 14.64 -12.66 -21.97
C ILE A 82 14.42 -12.08 -20.57
N LYS A 83 14.99 -10.91 -20.33
CA LYS A 83 14.79 -10.18 -19.08
C LYS A 83 14.57 -8.70 -19.38
N GLU A 84 13.58 -8.13 -18.70
CA GLU A 84 13.41 -6.70 -18.57
C GLU A 84 13.39 -6.33 -17.08
N ALA A 85 13.95 -5.19 -16.76
CA ALA A 85 13.82 -4.56 -15.46
C ALA A 85 13.72 -3.04 -15.65
N ASN A 86 12.86 -2.39 -14.86
CA ASN A 86 12.66 -0.95 -15.01
C ASN A 86 12.89 -0.18 -13.70
N ALA A 87 13.24 1.08 -13.83
CA ALA A 87 13.49 1.95 -12.71
C ALA A 87 12.87 3.35 -12.92
N GLY A 88 12.61 4.04 -11.80
CA GLY A 88 12.30 5.47 -11.80
C GLY A 88 13.55 6.31 -12.05
N GLY A 89 13.44 7.60 -11.88
CA GLY A 89 14.49 8.58 -12.14
C GLY A 89 14.09 9.52 -13.29
N PRO A 90 14.93 10.51 -13.59
CA PRO A 90 14.68 11.45 -14.69
C PRO A 90 15.01 10.89 -16.09
N ALA A 91 15.73 9.77 -16.17
CA ALA A 91 16.31 9.24 -17.42
C ALA A 91 15.27 9.01 -18.54
N GLY A 92 14.12 8.40 -18.23
CA GLY A 92 13.08 8.13 -19.22
C GLY A 92 12.47 9.40 -19.82
N GLN A 93 12.26 10.43 -19.00
CA GLN A 93 11.75 11.72 -19.44
C GLN A 93 12.77 12.47 -20.33
N ILE A 94 14.05 12.40 -19.95
CA ILE A 94 15.13 13.07 -20.72
C ILE A 94 15.33 12.36 -22.06
N LEU A 95 15.33 11.03 -22.09
CA LEU A 95 15.54 10.25 -23.32
C LEU A 95 14.47 10.56 -24.38
N ASP A 96 13.17 10.60 -23.99
CA ASP A 96 12.08 10.95 -24.91
C ASP A 96 12.21 12.40 -25.44
N ARG A 97 12.61 13.35 -24.56
CA ARG A 97 12.84 14.76 -24.95
C ARG A 97 14.03 14.94 -25.87
N LEU A 98 15.00 14.04 -25.84
CA LEU A 98 16.10 13.98 -26.80
C LEU A 98 15.69 13.35 -28.16
N GLY A 99 14.41 12.92 -28.27
CA GLY A 99 13.90 12.32 -29.51
C GLY A 99 14.28 10.86 -29.69
N ILE A 100 14.79 10.19 -28.64
CA ILE A 100 15.27 8.81 -28.66
C ILE A 100 14.27 7.93 -27.90
N ARG A 101 13.78 6.87 -28.56
CA ARG A 101 12.88 5.88 -27.97
C ARG A 101 13.64 4.73 -27.31
N ALA A 102 14.75 4.33 -27.92
CA ALA A 102 15.61 3.28 -27.37
C ALA A 102 17.09 3.52 -27.70
N ILE A 103 17.95 3.01 -26.81
CA ILE A 103 19.37 2.87 -26.97
C ILE A 103 19.68 1.37 -27.06
N VAL A 104 20.34 0.92 -28.10
CA VAL A 104 20.76 -0.48 -28.30
C VAL A 104 22.26 -0.53 -28.32
N VAL A 105 22.88 -1.20 -27.36
CA VAL A 105 24.32 -1.37 -27.28
C VAL A 105 24.68 -2.84 -27.52
N GLN A 106 25.48 -3.10 -28.52
CA GLN A 106 25.90 -4.43 -28.97
C GLN A 106 27.43 -4.53 -29.18
N GLY A 107 27.92 -5.75 -29.32
CA GLY A 107 29.34 -6.00 -29.48
C GLY A 107 30.08 -5.92 -28.14
N THR A 108 31.39 -6.06 -28.19
CA THR A 108 32.32 -5.90 -27.07
C THR A 108 33.52 -5.07 -27.54
N PRO A 109 34.04 -4.15 -26.72
CA PRO A 109 35.20 -3.35 -27.12
C PRO A 109 36.42 -4.23 -27.25
N GLN A 110 37.33 -3.85 -28.15
CA GLN A 110 38.65 -4.42 -28.20
C GLN A 110 39.46 -3.98 -26.97
N ASP A 111 40.39 -4.79 -26.53
CA ASP A 111 41.34 -4.45 -25.45
C ASP A 111 40.71 -4.19 -24.06
N ASN A 112 39.51 -4.74 -23.81
CA ASN A 112 38.85 -4.64 -22.50
C ASN A 112 38.70 -3.19 -21.93
N ARG A 113 38.64 -2.17 -22.84
CA ARG A 113 38.44 -0.75 -22.47
C ARG A 113 37.04 -0.49 -21.92
N LEU A 114 36.93 0.54 -21.06
CA LEU A 114 35.67 1.05 -20.58
C LEU A 114 35.30 2.35 -21.29
N PHE A 115 33.99 2.53 -21.50
CA PHE A 115 33.41 3.72 -22.11
C PHE A 115 32.23 4.26 -21.30
N SER A 116 32.01 5.56 -21.40
CA SER A 116 30.75 6.21 -21.05
C SER A 116 30.10 6.74 -22.33
N LEU A 117 28.78 6.55 -22.48
CA LEU A 117 27.98 7.09 -23.58
C LEU A 117 27.35 8.40 -23.13
N LEU A 118 27.83 9.53 -23.70
CA LEU A 118 27.23 10.85 -23.46
C LEU A 118 26.19 11.15 -24.53
N ILE A 119 24.99 11.55 -24.09
CA ILE A 119 23.90 11.93 -25.00
C ILE A 119 23.36 13.28 -24.54
N SER A 120 23.48 14.27 -25.40
CA SER A 120 22.87 15.60 -25.24
C SER A 120 22.12 15.96 -26.52
N LYS A 121 21.47 17.11 -26.56
CA LYS A 121 20.79 17.62 -27.76
C LYS A 121 21.72 17.72 -28.97
N ASP A 122 22.95 18.17 -28.74
CA ASP A 122 23.92 18.53 -29.82
C ASP A 122 25.06 17.52 -29.95
N ARG A 123 25.17 16.52 -29.05
CA ARG A 123 26.34 15.65 -28.98
C ARG A 123 25.96 14.24 -28.53
N ILE A 124 26.35 13.25 -29.30
CA ILE A 124 26.25 11.82 -28.93
C ILE A 124 27.62 11.20 -29.20
N GLU A 125 28.28 10.70 -28.15
CA GLU A 125 29.64 10.14 -28.30
C GLU A 125 29.95 9.10 -27.21
N LEU A 126 30.86 8.18 -27.57
CA LEU A 126 31.54 7.29 -26.62
C LEU A 126 32.79 8.00 -26.08
N ILE A 127 32.89 8.09 -24.78
CA ILE A 127 34.00 8.72 -24.08
C ILE A 127 34.77 7.62 -23.37
N PRO A 128 36.11 7.50 -23.51
CA PRO A 128 36.92 6.59 -22.71
C PRO A 128 36.66 6.79 -21.23
N ALA A 129 36.49 5.69 -20.48
CA ALA A 129 36.08 5.69 -19.08
C ALA A 129 36.96 4.81 -18.19
N ASP A 130 38.15 4.45 -18.66
CA ASP A 130 39.07 3.62 -17.89
C ASP A 130 39.50 4.25 -16.55
N GLU A 131 39.47 5.59 -16.45
CA GLU A 131 39.70 6.33 -15.24
C GLU A 131 38.68 5.99 -14.12
N TYR A 132 37.49 5.47 -14.48
CA TYR A 132 36.42 5.07 -13.55
C TYR A 132 36.39 3.57 -13.25
N ARG A 133 37.40 2.82 -13.71
CA ARG A 133 37.53 1.39 -13.45
C ARG A 133 37.61 1.08 -11.97
N GLY A 134 36.81 0.13 -11.51
CA GLY A 134 36.75 -0.25 -10.09
C GLY A 134 36.01 0.74 -9.18
N MET A 135 35.50 1.86 -9.72
CA MET A 135 34.71 2.81 -8.91
C MET A 135 33.31 2.26 -8.65
N LYS A 136 32.85 2.45 -7.42
CA LYS A 136 31.49 2.18 -7.00
C LYS A 136 30.52 3.27 -7.47
N ASN A 137 29.23 3.00 -7.41
CA ASN A 137 28.21 3.88 -8.01
C ASN A 137 28.17 5.29 -7.43
N TYR A 138 28.21 5.45 -6.10
CA TYR A 138 28.13 6.79 -5.47
C TYR A 138 29.35 7.65 -5.80
N GLU A 139 30.54 7.08 -5.79
CA GLU A 139 31.77 7.78 -6.16
C GLU A 139 31.73 8.19 -7.64
N LEU A 140 31.39 7.27 -8.54
CA LEU A 140 31.27 7.51 -9.97
C LEU A 140 30.31 8.66 -10.26
N ILE A 141 29.09 8.59 -9.71
CA ILE A 141 28.05 9.60 -9.95
C ILE A 141 28.50 10.98 -9.46
N THR A 142 29.13 11.07 -8.30
CA THR A 142 29.64 12.33 -7.76
C THR A 142 30.67 12.98 -8.73
N LEU A 143 31.56 12.17 -9.32
CA LEU A 143 32.54 12.67 -10.29
C LEU A 143 31.88 13.09 -11.61
N LEU A 144 30.90 12.32 -12.10
CA LEU A 144 30.20 12.66 -13.34
C LEU A 144 29.36 13.93 -13.17
N GLN A 145 28.69 14.11 -12.03
CA GLN A 145 27.94 15.34 -11.74
C GLN A 145 28.86 16.56 -11.63
N LYS A 146 30.04 16.41 -11.04
CA LYS A 146 31.06 17.48 -11.00
C LYS A 146 31.54 17.86 -12.40
N LYS A 147 31.63 16.89 -13.31
CA LYS A 147 32.15 17.09 -14.69
C LYS A 147 31.08 17.64 -15.64
N TYR A 148 29.83 17.17 -15.55
CA TYR A 148 28.74 17.45 -16.49
C TYR A 148 27.57 18.24 -15.92
N GLY A 149 27.58 18.54 -14.61
CA GLY A 149 26.51 19.25 -13.91
C GLY A 149 25.56 18.30 -13.16
N ASP A 150 24.85 18.85 -12.16
CA ASP A 150 23.98 18.13 -11.24
C ASP A 150 22.63 17.73 -11.83
N LYS A 151 22.29 18.25 -13.02
CA LYS A 151 21.00 17.97 -13.69
C LYS A 151 21.02 16.77 -14.64
N ILE A 152 22.19 16.17 -14.86
CA ILE A 152 22.31 14.99 -15.73
C ILE A 152 21.58 13.79 -15.10
N ALA A 153 21.04 12.91 -15.95
CA ALA A 153 20.64 11.58 -15.51
C ALA A 153 21.73 10.58 -15.92
N VAL A 154 22.09 9.70 -14.99
CA VAL A 154 23.12 8.70 -15.22
C VAL A 154 22.54 7.30 -15.02
N ILE A 155 22.82 6.41 -15.97
CA ILE A 155 22.58 4.97 -15.91
C ILE A 155 23.96 4.33 -15.83
N SER A 156 24.26 3.60 -14.74
CA SER A 156 25.62 3.12 -14.48
C SER A 156 25.65 1.66 -14.05
N THR A 157 26.80 1.05 -14.21
CA THR A 157 27.10 -0.23 -13.59
C THR A 157 28.21 -0.08 -12.56
N GLY A 158 28.00 -0.67 -11.38
CA GLY A 158 29.00 -0.70 -10.30
C GLY A 158 30.08 -1.76 -10.53
N ILE A 159 30.85 -2.02 -9.50
CA ILE A 159 31.91 -3.04 -9.50
C ILE A 159 31.36 -4.43 -9.88
N ALA A 160 30.16 -4.79 -9.37
CA ALA A 160 29.56 -6.08 -9.67
C ALA A 160 29.33 -6.31 -11.17
N GLY A 161 28.91 -5.25 -11.90
CA GLY A 161 28.73 -5.34 -13.36
C GLY A 161 30.04 -5.37 -14.13
N GLU A 162 31.06 -4.58 -13.74
CA GLU A 162 32.38 -4.66 -14.35
C GLU A 162 32.98 -6.08 -14.24
N ARG A 163 32.77 -6.74 -13.11
CA ARG A 163 33.19 -8.12 -12.87
C ARG A 163 32.25 -9.17 -13.48
N LYS A 164 31.19 -8.72 -14.14
CA LYS A 164 30.21 -9.58 -14.82
C LYS A 164 29.51 -10.58 -13.88
N TYR A 165 29.34 -10.20 -12.60
CA TYR A 165 28.60 -11.03 -11.64
C TYR A 165 27.14 -11.14 -12.05
N LYS A 166 26.59 -12.36 -12.03
CA LYS A 166 25.24 -12.65 -12.54
C LYS A 166 24.09 -11.98 -11.76
N ALA A 167 24.34 -11.52 -10.52
CA ALA A 167 23.40 -10.73 -9.75
C ALA A 167 23.64 -9.21 -9.87
N ALA A 168 24.49 -8.75 -10.82
CA ALA A 168 24.76 -7.33 -10.97
C ALA A 168 23.53 -6.56 -11.50
N SER A 169 23.24 -5.42 -10.88
CA SER A 169 22.19 -4.48 -11.24
C SER A 169 22.69 -3.32 -12.10
N VAL A 170 21.77 -2.63 -12.76
CA VAL A 170 22.04 -1.32 -13.37
C VAL A 170 21.44 -0.25 -12.47
N SER A 171 22.27 0.68 -12.02
CA SER A 171 21.88 1.79 -11.16
C SER A 171 21.50 3.02 -11.97
N LEU A 172 20.50 3.76 -11.52
CA LEU A 172 20.03 5.01 -12.13
C LEU A 172 20.00 6.11 -11.08
N THR A 173 20.33 7.32 -11.48
CA THR A 173 20.17 8.49 -10.62
C THR A 173 18.69 8.74 -10.31
N ASP A 174 18.39 9.00 -9.06
CA ASP A 174 17.07 9.43 -8.60
C ASP A 174 16.85 10.94 -8.84
N MET A 175 15.74 11.48 -8.35
CA MET A 175 15.41 12.91 -8.48
C MET A 175 16.32 13.85 -7.67
N LEU A 176 17.17 13.31 -6.83
CA LEU A 176 18.16 14.04 -6.05
C LEU A 176 19.60 13.83 -6.57
N GLY A 177 19.72 13.02 -7.62
CA GLY A 177 20.99 12.76 -8.27
C GLY A 177 21.79 11.59 -7.72
N ASP A 178 21.26 10.82 -6.75
CA ASP A 178 21.95 9.65 -6.20
C ASP A 178 21.62 8.35 -6.94
N PRO A 179 22.56 7.36 -7.05
CA PRO A 179 22.36 6.08 -7.72
C PRO A 179 21.49 5.11 -6.90
N SER A 180 20.36 5.58 -6.38
CA SER A 180 19.50 4.84 -5.47
C SER A 180 18.37 4.07 -6.16
N ARG A 181 18.23 4.21 -7.49
CA ARG A 181 17.25 3.51 -8.31
C ARG A 181 17.92 2.42 -9.12
N ASN A 182 17.37 1.21 -9.08
CA ASN A 182 17.99 0.07 -9.74
C ASN A 182 17.01 -0.63 -10.67
N ALA A 183 17.43 -0.86 -11.92
CA ALA A 183 16.93 -1.93 -12.76
C ALA A 183 17.69 -3.20 -12.33
N ALA A 184 17.21 -3.81 -11.24
CA ALA A 184 18.05 -4.64 -10.41
C ALA A 184 18.18 -6.08 -10.92
N ARG A 185 17.09 -6.66 -11.41
CA ARG A 185 16.98 -8.11 -11.53
C ARG A 185 17.51 -8.68 -12.84
N GLY A 186 17.96 -9.95 -12.79
CA GLY A 186 18.37 -10.75 -13.95
C GLY A 186 19.76 -10.50 -14.49
N GLY A 187 20.61 -9.79 -13.76
CA GLY A 187 22.02 -9.61 -14.12
C GLY A 187 22.26 -8.64 -15.27
N LEU A 188 21.37 -7.68 -15.51
CA LEU A 188 21.52 -6.69 -16.60
C LEU A 188 22.78 -5.81 -16.43
N GLY A 189 23.24 -5.60 -15.17
CA GLY A 189 24.51 -4.94 -14.91
C GLY A 189 25.72 -5.69 -15.45
N ALA A 190 25.69 -7.02 -15.38
CA ALA A 190 26.74 -7.86 -15.98
C ALA A 190 26.73 -7.78 -17.51
N VAL A 191 25.54 -7.72 -18.14
CA VAL A 191 25.43 -7.51 -19.59
C VAL A 191 25.99 -6.13 -19.98
N MET A 192 25.63 -5.07 -19.26
CA MET A 192 26.15 -3.72 -19.48
C MET A 192 27.69 -3.70 -19.34
N GLY A 193 28.21 -4.33 -18.29
CA GLY A 193 29.65 -4.47 -18.07
C GLY A 193 30.37 -5.29 -19.16
N SER A 194 29.72 -6.34 -19.71
CA SER A 194 30.27 -7.14 -20.79
C SER A 194 30.45 -6.33 -22.11
N LYS A 195 29.68 -5.24 -22.24
CA LYS A 195 29.80 -4.29 -23.34
C LYS A 195 30.90 -3.24 -23.11
N GLY A 196 31.62 -3.30 -21.99
CA GLY A 196 32.58 -2.27 -21.62
C GLY A 196 31.93 -0.92 -21.33
N LEU A 197 30.63 -0.89 -21.04
CA LEU A 197 29.89 0.35 -20.80
C LEU A 197 29.80 0.62 -19.29
N LYS A 198 30.51 1.67 -18.83
CA LYS A 198 30.50 2.09 -17.40
C LYS A 198 29.28 2.93 -17.06
N ALA A 199 28.91 3.85 -17.96
CA ALA A 199 27.78 4.74 -17.74
C ALA A 199 27.13 5.21 -19.07
N ILE A 200 25.83 5.52 -19.01
CA ILE A 200 25.12 6.35 -20.00
C ILE A 200 24.77 7.66 -19.30
N ILE A 201 25.18 8.77 -19.86
CA ILE A 201 25.01 10.11 -19.31
C ILE A 201 24.01 10.85 -20.21
N LEU A 202 22.88 11.24 -19.67
CA LEU A 202 21.82 11.96 -20.39
C LEU A 202 21.78 13.41 -19.88
N ASP A 203 22.10 14.35 -20.77
CA ASP A 203 22.07 15.78 -20.47
C ASP A 203 20.72 16.37 -20.93
N PRO A 204 19.90 16.90 -19.99
CA PRO A 204 18.61 17.52 -20.33
C PRO A 204 18.72 18.91 -20.96
N ALA A 205 19.91 19.51 -21.02
CA ALA A 205 20.09 20.89 -21.50
C ALA A 205 19.57 21.07 -22.94
N GLY A 206 18.77 22.11 -23.14
CA GLY A 206 18.24 22.44 -24.47
C GLY A 206 17.20 21.49 -25.05
N THR A 207 16.73 20.50 -24.25
CA THR A 207 15.67 19.56 -24.70
C THR A 207 14.31 20.25 -24.77
N ALA A 208 13.47 19.83 -25.73
CA ALA A 208 12.13 20.36 -25.92
C ALA A 208 11.05 19.44 -25.31
N GLN A 209 9.90 20.02 -24.97
CA GLN A 209 8.72 19.23 -24.60
C GLN A 209 8.22 18.44 -25.82
N PRO A 210 7.74 17.20 -25.63
CA PRO A 210 7.16 16.42 -26.71
C PRO A 210 5.95 17.10 -27.34
N THR A 211 5.75 16.87 -28.63
CA THR A 211 4.56 17.32 -29.34
C THR A 211 3.33 16.52 -28.87
N ILE A 212 2.23 17.22 -28.66
CA ILE A 212 0.91 16.66 -28.32
C ILE A 212 -0.08 17.17 -29.34
N ALA A 213 -0.75 16.25 -30.06
CA ALA A 213 -1.67 16.57 -31.14
C ALA A 213 -2.93 17.30 -30.62
N ASP A 214 -3.53 16.81 -29.52
CA ASP A 214 -4.65 17.43 -28.83
C ASP A 214 -4.26 17.73 -27.38
N ARG A 215 -3.88 18.97 -27.11
CA ARG A 215 -3.45 19.40 -25.77
C ARG A 215 -4.57 19.47 -24.76
N ASP A 216 -5.80 19.77 -25.18
CA ASP A 216 -6.92 19.94 -24.25
C ASP A 216 -7.47 18.59 -23.83
N ALA A 217 -7.61 17.64 -24.74
CA ALA A 217 -7.93 16.26 -24.41
C ALA A 217 -6.85 15.64 -23.50
N PHE A 218 -5.56 15.88 -23.79
CA PHE A 218 -4.46 15.39 -22.97
C PHE A 218 -4.52 15.94 -21.55
N ARG A 219 -4.72 17.24 -21.37
CA ARG A 219 -4.85 17.88 -20.04
C ARG A 219 -6.05 17.36 -19.27
N THR A 220 -7.16 17.12 -19.96
CA THR A 220 -8.37 16.58 -19.36
C THR A 220 -8.12 15.16 -18.83
N ALA A 221 -7.53 14.26 -19.61
CA ALA A 221 -7.17 12.92 -19.20
C ALA A 221 -6.20 12.92 -18.01
N VAL A 222 -5.17 13.78 -18.05
CA VAL A 222 -4.21 13.94 -16.95
C VAL A 222 -4.89 14.37 -15.65
N ARG A 223 -5.79 15.38 -15.72
CA ARG A 223 -6.49 15.88 -14.53
C ARG A 223 -7.41 14.83 -13.92
N LEU A 224 -8.21 14.16 -14.75
CA LEU A 224 -9.11 13.11 -14.30
C LEU A 224 -8.34 11.94 -13.63
N TRP A 225 -7.20 11.56 -14.22
CA TRP A 225 -6.39 10.49 -13.64
C TRP A 225 -5.66 10.90 -12.36
N ALA A 226 -5.19 12.14 -12.28
CA ALA A 226 -4.60 12.67 -11.06
C ALA A 226 -5.60 12.64 -9.90
N ASP A 227 -6.87 12.94 -10.18
CA ASP A 227 -7.96 12.84 -9.21
C ASP A 227 -8.21 11.39 -8.77
N VAL A 228 -8.22 10.44 -9.71
CA VAL A 228 -8.32 9.00 -9.40
C VAL A 228 -7.19 8.55 -8.46
N LEU A 229 -5.94 8.92 -8.76
CA LEU A 229 -4.77 8.54 -7.94
C LEU A 229 -4.84 9.14 -6.53
N LYS A 230 -5.30 10.37 -6.42
CA LYS A 230 -5.41 11.11 -5.16
C LYS A 230 -6.41 10.44 -4.19
N HIS A 231 -7.51 9.90 -4.72
CA HIS A 231 -8.59 9.31 -3.94
C HIS A 231 -8.58 7.77 -3.93
N ASP A 232 -7.56 7.12 -4.51
CA ASP A 232 -7.37 5.68 -4.40
C ASP A 232 -6.67 5.33 -3.09
N ILE A 233 -7.29 4.41 -2.32
CA ILE A 233 -6.77 3.99 -1.00
C ILE A 233 -5.36 3.39 -1.08
N ASN A 234 -5.04 2.66 -2.16
CA ASN A 234 -3.72 2.07 -2.31
C ASN A 234 -2.66 3.15 -2.57
N CYS A 235 -2.96 4.10 -3.46
CA CYS A 235 -2.10 5.24 -3.71
C CYS A 235 -1.91 6.09 -2.44
N SER A 236 -2.96 6.26 -1.63
CA SER A 236 -2.90 6.94 -0.35
C SER A 236 -1.98 6.21 0.64
N LEU A 237 -2.09 4.88 0.78
CA LEU A 237 -1.20 4.07 1.62
C LEU A 237 0.25 4.18 1.18
N PHE A 238 0.52 4.09 -0.13
CA PHE A 238 1.87 4.25 -0.66
C PHE A 238 2.42 5.67 -0.43
N SER A 239 1.62 6.71 -0.62
CA SER A 239 2.08 8.08 -0.46
C SER A 239 2.39 8.45 0.99
N ARG A 240 1.78 7.76 1.96
CA ARG A 240 1.95 8.05 3.39
C ARG A 240 3.02 7.18 4.04
N PHE A 241 3.12 5.92 3.64
CA PHE A 241 4.01 4.96 4.28
C PHE A 241 5.12 4.42 3.38
N GLY A 242 5.09 4.74 2.08
CA GLY A 242 5.94 4.07 1.10
C GLY A 242 5.55 2.59 0.93
N THR A 243 6.37 1.85 0.22
CA THR A 243 6.18 0.39 0.08
C THR A 243 6.25 -0.38 1.42
N PRO A 244 6.93 0.11 2.49
CA PRO A 244 6.93 -0.55 3.80
C PRO A 244 5.55 -0.70 4.45
N PHE A 245 4.50 -0.01 3.97
CA PHE A 245 3.15 -0.30 4.47
C PHE A 245 2.78 -1.78 4.27
N ALA A 246 3.34 -2.43 3.26
CA ALA A 246 3.10 -3.83 2.96
C ALA A 246 3.64 -4.79 4.03
N ILE A 247 4.54 -4.36 4.93
CA ILE A 247 5.08 -5.20 6.02
C ILE A 247 3.95 -5.76 6.90
N ASN A 248 3.05 -4.90 7.37
CA ASN A 248 1.93 -5.34 8.21
C ASN A 248 1.00 -6.29 7.46
N ASN A 249 0.68 -5.97 6.22
CA ASN A 249 -0.16 -6.80 5.37
C ASN A 249 0.49 -8.16 5.11
N SER A 250 1.77 -8.19 4.77
CA SER A 250 2.51 -9.42 4.49
C SER A 250 2.64 -10.30 5.75
N ALA A 251 2.93 -9.71 6.91
CA ALA A 251 2.98 -10.44 8.17
C ALA A 251 1.60 -11.03 8.56
N SER A 252 0.52 -10.27 8.37
CA SER A 252 -0.85 -10.73 8.64
C SER A 252 -1.29 -11.89 7.72
N HIS A 253 -0.75 -11.93 6.50
CA HIS A 253 -1.00 -13.00 5.54
C HIS A 253 0.07 -14.09 5.55
N CYS A 254 1.05 -14.00 6.46
CA CYS A 254 2.16 -14.95 6.55
C CYS A 254 2.95 -15.09 5.24
N THR A 255 3.18 -13.97 4.57
CA THR A 255 3.96 -13.89 3.33
C THR A 255 5.30 -13.18 3.50
N LEU A 256 5.53 -12.55 4.67
CA LEU A 256 6.77 -11.84 4.97
C LEU A 256 7.86 -12.85 5.37
N PRO A 257 8.93 -13.01 4.58
CA PRO A 257 9.93 -14.03 4.84
C PRO A 257 10.74 -13.74 6.11
N ALA A 258 11.01 -14.80 6.88
CA ALA A 258 11.92 -14.81 8.02
C ALA A 258 12.85 -16.03 7.95
N ASN A 259 14.13 -15.83 8.29
CA ASN A 259 15.14 -16.88 8.38
C ASN A 259 15.13 -17.77 7.12
N ASN A 260 15.40 -17.19 5.97
CA ASN A 260 15.38 -17.85 4.66
C ASN A 260 14.06 -18.58 4.37
N TYR A 261 12.92 -17.91 4.49
CA TYR A 261 11.56 -18.47 4.25
C TYR A 261 11.16 -19.63 5.21
N ARG A 262 11.75 -19.71 6.41
CA ARG A 262 11.34 -20.68 7.44
C ARG A 262 10.03 -20.30 8.12
N SER A 263 9.71 -19.01 8.15
CA SER A 263 8.45 -18.47 8.65
C SER A 263 7.94 -17.35 7.76
N GLY A 264 6.63 -17.17 7.71
CA GLY A 264 5.96 -16.08 6.99
C GLY A 264 5.58 -14.89 7.89
N ARG A 265 5.89 -14.96 9.19
CA ARG A 265 5.60 -13.92 10.18
C ARG A 265 6.77 -13.79 11.17
N PRO A 266 7.74 -12.91 10.87
CA PRO A 266 8.87 -12.68 11.76
C PRO A 266 8.43 -12.15 13.13
N GLN A 267 9.20 -12.45 14.17
CA GLN A 267 9.07 -11.74 15.43
C GLN A 267 9.52 -10.28 15.24
N ASN A 268 8.93 -9.34 15.99
CA ASN A 268 9.28 -7.92 15.96
C ASN A 268 9.15 -7.22 14.59
N PHE A 269 8.38 -7.77 13.64
CA PHE A 269 8.19 -7.15 12.32
C PHE A 269 7.65 -5.71 12.39
N ILE A 270 6.99 -5.36 13.49
CA ILE A 270 6.44 -4.02 13.74
C ILE A 270 7.55 -2.97 13.71
N ALA A 271 8.76 -3.29 14.19
CA ALA A 271 9.90 -2.38 14.19
C ALA A 271 10.27 -1.87 12.78
N VAL A 272 10.03 -2.67 11.74
CA VAL A 272 10.30 -2.32 10.33
C VAL A 272 9.03 -1.98 9.53
N SER A 273 7.90 -1.78 10.22
CA SER A 273 6.64 -1.39 9.60
C SER A 273 6.66 0.04 9.05
N GLY A 274 5.78 0.32 8.11
CA GLY A 274 5.63 1.67 7.56
C GLY A 274 5.38 2.74 8.63
N HIS A 275 4.60 2.43 9.68
CA HIS A 275 4.35 3.34 10.81
C HIS A 275 5.65 3.62 11.60
N SER A 276 6.41 2.59 11.92
CA SER A 276 7.68 2.75 12.64
C SER A 276 8.69 3.56 11.84
N ILE A 277 8.77 3.31 10.53
CA ILE A 277 9.64 4.08 9.63
C ILE A 277 9.19 5.54 9.57
N GLN A 278 7.89 5.84 9.46
CA GLN A 278 7.41 7.24 9.44
C GLN A 278 7.74 7.97 10.75
N LYS A 279 7.63 7.32 11.91
CA LYS A 279 8.09 7.89 13.19
C LYS A 279 9.59 8.24 13.17
N ILE A 280 10.42 7.38 12.55
CA ILE A 280 11.86 7.65 12.38
C ILE A 280 12.09 8.86 11.45
N LEU A 281 11.42 8.88 10.30
CA LEU A 281 11.53 9.98 9.33
C LEU A 281 11.15 11.32 9.96
N PHE A 282 10.03 11.35 10.69
CA PHE A 282 9.57 12.56 11.37
C PHE A 282 10.60 13.09 12.38
N LYS A 283 11.13 12.19 13.24
CA LYS A 283 12.09 12.56 14.28
C LYS A 283 13.45 12.98 13.75
N ARG A 284 13.89 12.45 12.60
CA ARG A 284 15.23 12.64 12.06
C ARG A 284 15.29 13.55 10.82
N GLY A 285 14.16 14.13 10.40
CA GLY A 285 14.09 15.00 9.21
C GLY A 285 14.16 14.26 7.88
N GLY A 286 13.86 12.96 7.85
CA GLY A 286 13.69 12.19 6.62
C GLY A 286 12.39 12.58 5.88
N LYS A 287 12.26 12.16 4.63
CA LYS A 287 11.10 12.54 3.83
C LYS A 287 10.69 11.50 2.78
N MET A 288 9.44 11.58 2.38
CA MET A 288 8.91 10.94 1.18
C MET A 288 9.11 11.86 -0.03
N HIS A 289 9.32 11.28 -1.21
CA HIS A 289 9.43 12.07 -2.45
C HIS A 289 9.02 11.26 -3.68
N GLY A 290 8.80 11.98 -4.81
CA GLY A 290 8.57 11.35 -6.11
C GLY A 290 9.85 10.72 -6.65
N CYS A 291 9.77 9.49 -7.13
CA CYS A 291 10.92 8.78 -7.69
C CYS A 291 11.24 9.18 -9.15
N MET A 292 10.33 9.90 -9.84
CA MET A 292 10.48 10.37 -11.21
C MET A 292 9.64 11.64 -11.42
N PRO A 293 9.93 12.44 -12.47
CA PRO A 293 9.07 13.58 -12.84
C PRO A 293 7.62 13.13 -13.09
N GLY A 294 6.63 13.88 -12.58
CA GLY A 294 5.22 13.52 -12.67
C GLY A 294 4.73 12.48 -11.65
N CYS A 295 5.56 12.09 -10.69
CA CYS A 295 5.14 11.18 -9.64
C CYS A 295 4.24 11.87 -8.60
N LEU A 296 2.95 11.52 -8.57
CA LEU A 296 1.98 12.02 -7.60
C LEU A 296 1.93 11.21 -6.31
N VAL A 297 2.21 9.91 -6.37
CA VAL A 297 2.15 9.01 -5.20
C VAL A 297 3.32 9.24 -4.23
N GLN A 298 4.49 9.64 -4.72
CA GLN A 298 5.64 10.03 -3.89
C GLN A 298 6.04 9.00 -2.81
N CYS A 299 6.00 7.72 -3.14
CA CYS A 299 6.23 6.62 -2.19
C CYS A 299 7.71 6.34 -1.87
N SER A 300 8.64 7.04 -2.50
CA SER A 300 10.07 6.84 -2.28
C SER A 300 10.52 7.44 -0.96
N ILE A 301 11.27 6.67 -0.17
CA ILE A 301 11.77 7.07 1.14
C ILE A 301 13.23 7.47 1.05
N ILE A 302 13.54 8.66 1.57
CA ILE A 302 14.89 9.08 1.93
C ILE A 302 15.07 8.78 3.41
N TYR A 303 15.85 7.75 3.70
CA TYR A 303 16.08 7.30 5.07
C TYR A 303 17.30 7.99 5.68
N PRO A 304 17.14 8.72 6.81
CA PRO A 304 18.24 9.41 7.49
C PRO A 304 18.87 8.51 8.56
N ASP A 305 20.15 8.72 8.80
CA ASP A 305 20.83 8.18 9.97
C ASP A 305 20.39 8.86 11.28
N LYS A 306 21.02 8.50 12.40
CA LYS A 306 20.73 9.08 13.73
C LYS A 306 21.01 10.59 13.82
N ASN A 307 21.84 11.14 12.95
CA ASN A 307 22.21 12.54 12.90
C ASN A 307 21.38 13.35 11.90
N GLY A 308 20.40 12.72 11.25
CA GLY A 308 19.59 13.35 10.20
C GLY A 308 20.27 13.41 8.83
N ILE A 309 21.43 12.77 8.67
CA ILE A 309 22.14 12.70 7.40
C ILE A 309 21.55 11.56 6.56
N ARG A 310 21.32 11.81 5.26
CA ARG A 310 20.81 10.79 4.34
C ARG A 310 21.71 9.56 4.33
N LEU A 311 21.18 8.41 4.72
CA LEU A 311 21.88 7.13 4.69
C LEU A 311 21.62 6.38 3.38
N CYS A 312 20.37 6.30 2.93
CA CYS A 312 20.02 5.74 1.64
C CYS A 312 18.74 6.36 1.06
N GLY A 313 18.57 6.30 -0.26
CA GLY A 313 17.31 6.53 -0.95
C GLY A 313 16.57 5.23 -1.24
N ALA A 314 15.32 5.30 -1.70
CA ALA A 314 14.53 4.13 -2.11
C ALA A 314 14.52 3.00 -1.06
N TYR A 315 14.26 3.33 0.22
CA TYR A 315 14.16 2.37 1.30
C TYR A 315 12.81 1.65 1.20
N GLU A 316 12.80 0.50 0.53
CA GLU A 316 11.59 -0.15 0.01
C GLU A 316 11.37 -1.55 0.62
N TYR A 317 10.11 -2.04 0.58
CA TYR A 317 9.63 -3.28 1.17
C TYR A 317 10.51 -4.51 0.86
N GLU A 318 10.83 -4.76 -0.41
CA GLU A 318 11.59 -5.95 -0.81
C GLU A 318 12.95 -6.03 -0.10
N LEU A 319 13.64 -4.89 0.00
CA LEU A 319 14.95 -4.83 0.63
C LEU A 319 14.86 -4.84 2.17
N ILE A 320 13.82 -4.22 2.74
CA ILE A 320 13.54 -4.31 4.18
C ILE A 320 13.26 -5.77 4.56
N ALA A 321 12.53 -6.49 3.74
CA ALA A 321 12.22 -7.89 3.99
C ALA A 321 13.44 -8.80 3.78
N LEU A 322 14.14 -8.70 2.65
CA LEU A 322 15.19 -9.67 2.31
C LEU A 322 16.55 -9.37 2.95
N LEU A 323 16.93 -8.10 3.12
CA LEU A 323 18.11 -7.71 3.88
C LEU A 323 17.84 -7.56 5.39
N GLY A 324 16.56 -7.63 5.79
CA GLY A 324 16.11 -7.49 7.17
C GLY A 324 15.47 -8.76 7.70
N THR A 325 14.13 -8.86 7.67
CA THR A 325 13.41 -9.95 8.36
C THR A 325 13.81 -11.34 7.89
N ASN A 326 14.15 -11.52 6.62
CA ASN A 326 14.67 -12.78 6.07
C ASN A 326 16.01 -13.21 6.67
N LEU A 327 16.76 -12.25 7.21
CA LEU A 327 18.03 -12.48 7.92
C LEU A 327 17.87 -12.40 9.45
N GLY A 328 16.66 -12.22 9.96
CA GLY A 328 16.38 -12.01 11.38
C GLY A 328 16.75 -10.61 11.89
N ILE A 329 17.02 -9.65 10.99
CA ILE A 329 17.40 -8.27 11.31
C ILE A 329 16.14 -7.38 11.28
N THR A 330 15.90 -6.61 12.36
CA THR A 330 14.78 -5.66 12.47
C THR A 330 15.23 -4.25 12.84
N ASP A 331 16.54 -3.98 12.80
CA ASP A 331 17.11 -2.64 12.95
C ASP A 331 17.10 -1.91 11.59
N ASN A 332 16.29 -0.85 11.48
CA ASN A 332 16.18 -0.08 10.24
C ASN A 332 17.48 0.59 9.80
N ASP A 333 18.33 1.04 10.73
CA ASP A 333 19.60 1.67 10.40
C ASP A 333 20.57 0.64 9.77
N ALA A 334 20.59 -0.57 10.32
CA ALA A 334 21.39 -1.67 9.79
C ALA A 334 20.91 -2.10 8.40
N ILE A 335 19.57 -2.25 8.21
CA ILE A 335 18.99 -2.62 6.92
C ILE A 335 19.27 -1.55 5.87
N ALA A 336 19.12 -0.27 6.22
CA ALA A 336 19.41 0.86 5.33
C ALA A 336 20.88 0.91 4.91
N ARG A 337 21.81 0.57 5.81
CA ARG A 337 23.25 0.42 5.51
C ARG A 337 23.50 -0.72 4.53
N LEU A 338 22.90 -1.90 4.76
CA LEU A 338 23.04 -3.04 3.84
C LEU A 338 22.50 -2.70 2.45
N LYS A 339 21.36 -2.00 2.38
CA LYS A 339 20.78 -1.51 1.13
C LYS A 339 21.73 -0.53 0.42
N PHE A 340 22.30 0.44 1.12
CA PHE A 340 23.30 1.35 0.57
C PHE A 340 24.48 0.60 -0.03
N MET A 341 24.98 -0.44 0.66
CA MET A 341 26.10 -1.26 0.15
C MET A 341 25.72 -1.99 -1.14
N CYS A 342 24.50 -2.51 -1.26
CA CYS A 342 24.03 -3.14 -2.49
C CYS A 342 23.98 -2.16 -3.66
N ASP A 343 23.46 -0.94 -3.44
CA ASP A 343 23.41 0.11 -4.46
C ASP A 343 24.80 0.52 -4.92
N ASP A 344 25.72 0.70 -3.97
CA ASP A 344 27.09 1.17 -4.25
C ASP A 344 27.92 0.12 -4.99
N LEU A 345 27.75 -1.15 -4.65
CA LEU A 345 28.36 -2.28 -5.38
C LEU A 345 27.72 -2.49 -6.78
N GLY A 346 26.46 -2.08 -6.96
CA GLY A 346 25.67 -2.35 -8.16
C GLY A 346 25.19 -3.81 -8.20
N ILE A 347 24.62 -4.31 -7.10
CA ILE A 347 24.11 -5.69 -6.99
C ILE A 347 22.61 -5.70 -6.66
N ASP A 348 21.86 -6.68 -7.19
CA ASP A 348 20.46 -6.91 -6.84
C ASP A 348 20.32 -7.23 -5.35
N GLY A 349 19.63 -6.36 -4.61
CA GLY A 349 19.43 -6.55 -3.16
C GLY A 349 18.56 -7.76 -2.81
N ILE A 350 17.70 -8.24 -3.73
CA ILE A 350 16.90 -9.47 -3.57
C ILE A 350 17.82 -10.69 -3.65
N GLU A 351 18.69 -10.75 -4.66
CA GLU A 351 19.71 -11.82 -4.79
C GLU A 351 20.68 -11.79 -3.61
N ALA A 352 21.14 -10.59 -3.23
CA ALA A 352 22.05 -10.43 -2.08
C ALA A 352 21.39 -10.91 -0.77
N GLY A 353 20.14 -10.52 -0.50
CA GLY A 353 19.43 -10.94 0.71
C GLY A 353 19.16 -12.43 0.77
N SER A 354 18.80 -13.05 -0.36
CA SER A 354 18.66 -14.52 -0.45
C SER A 354 19.99 -15.23 -0.29
N SER A 355 21.07 -14.73 -0.89
CA SER A 355 22.43 -15.28 -0.75
C SER A 355 22.93 -15.20 0.68
N LEU A 356 22.70 -14.09 1.37
CA LEU A 356 23.01 -13.94 2.80
C LEU A 356 22.19 -14.89 3.68
N GLY A 357 20.91 -15.12 3.34
CA GLY A 357 20.07 -16.11 4.01
C GLY A 357 20.63 -17.53 3.90
N LEU A 358 21.13 -17.91 2.73
CA LEU A 358 21.82 -19.19 2.51
C LEU A 358 23.15 -19.25 3.28
N ALA A 359 23.88 -18.13 3.34
CA ALA A 359 25.10 -18.05 4.15
C ALA A 359 24.82 -18.24 5.66
N ALA A 360 23.69 -17.69 6.14
CA ALA A 360 23.24 -17.91 7.51
C ALA A 360 22.84 -19.39 7.77
N GLU A 361 22.12 -20.03 6.84
CA GLU A 361 21.81 -21.48 6.95
C GLU A 361 23.08 -22.35 6.99
N ALA A 362 24.13 -21.95 6.24
CA ALA A 362 25.43 -22.64 6.27
C ALA A 362 26.30 -22.29 7.49
N GLY A 363 25.79 -21.48 8.43
CA GLY A 363 26.55 -21.07 9.63
C GLY A 363 27.70 -20.09 9.34
N LYS A 364 27.70 -19.39 8.17
CA LYS A 364 28.71 -18.36 7.84
C LYS A 364 28.40 -17.02 8.48
N MET A 365 27.20 -16.83 8.98
CA MET A 365 26.76 -15.73 9.83
C MET A 365 25.64 -16.21 10.77
N SER A 366 25.47 -15.55 11.91
CA SER A 366 24.33 -15.79 12.78
C SER A 366 23.09 -15.02 12.28
N TRP A 367 21.90 -15.59 12.51
CA TRP A 367 20.66 -14.86 12.29
C TRP A 367 20.62 -13.63 13.18
N GLY A 368 20.21 -12.47 12.62
CA GLY A 368 20.13 -11.22 13.33
C GLY A 368 21.46 -10.46 13.48
N ASP A 369 22.55 -10.90 12.85
CA ASP A 369 23.86 -10.22 12.89
C ASP A 369 24.07 -9.32 11.64
N PRO A 370 23.79 -8.01 11.72
CA PRO A 370 23.95 -7.09 10.60
C PRO A 370 25.39 -6.82 10.23
N GLU A 371 26.32 -6.92 11.20
CA GLU A 371 27.73 -6.69 10.93
C GLU A 371 28.37 -7.86 10.16
N ALA A 372 27.95 -9.09 10.44
CA ALA A 372 28.35 -10.23 9.64
C ALA A 372 27.79 -10.13 8.20
N ALA A 373 26.52 -9.73 8.05
CA ALA A 373 25.94 -9.49 6.74
C ALA A 373 26.72 -8.43 5.93
N ALA A 374 27.08 -7.31 6.58
CA ALA A 374 27.88 -6.25 5.96
C ALA A 374 29.28 -6.73 5.54
N ARG A 375 29.94 -7.55 6.38
CA ARG A 375 31.25 -8.14 6.04
C ARG A 375 31.15 -9.04 4.80
N LEU A 376 30.12 -9.88 4.71
CA LEU A 376 29.91 -10.77 3.57
C LEU A 376 29.60 -9.99 2.27
N LEU A 377 28.86 -8.88 2.34
CA LEU A 377 28.66 -7.99 1.18
C LEU A 377 29.99 -7.35 0.76
N ALA A 378 30.82 -6.93 1.70
CA ALA A 378 32.13 -6.38 1.38
C ALA A 378 33.07 -7.41 0.74
N ASP A 379 32.88 -8.69 1.01
CA ASP A 379 33.67 -9.76 0.39
C ASP A 379 33.41 -9.92 -1.13
N ILE A 380 32.27 -9.44 -1.64
CA ILE A 380 31.99 -9.33 -3.07
C ILE A 380 33.01 -8.40 -3.75
N GLU A 381 33.31 -7.25 -3.11
CA GLU A 381 34.32 -6.30 -3.58
C GLU A 381 35.74 -6.88 -3.48
N LYS A 382 36.03 -7.69 -2.45
CA LYS A 382 37.34 -8.30 -2.22
C LYS A 382 37.60 -9.55 -3.06
N GLU A 383 36.63 -10.03 -3.81
CA GLU A 383 36.69 -11.27 -4.63
C GLU A 383 37.11 -12.52 -3.84
N THR A 384 36.70 -12.59 -2.54
CA THR A 384 36.88 -13.85 -1.82
C THR A 384 36.05 -14.97 -2.50
N PRO A 385 36.42 -16.25 -2.36
CA PRO A 385 35.63 -17.33 -3.01
C PRO A 385 34.14 -17.30 -2.66
N LEU A 386 33.79 -16.98 -1.40
CA LEU A 386 32.40 -16.80 -0.98
C LEU A 386 31.81 -15.49 -1.57
N GLY A 387 32.60 -14.40 -1.58
CA GLY A 387 32.19 -13.13 -2.20
C GLY A 387 31.86 -13.26 -3.68
N VAL A 388 32.65 -14.02 -4.45
CA VAL A 388 32.36 -14.35 -5.86
C VAL A 388 31.04 -15.14 -5.97
N ALA A 389 30.80 -16.13 -5.09
CA ALA A 389 29.57 -16.89 -5.08
C ALA A 389 28.36 -15.98 -4.79
N LEU A 390 28.43 -15.11 -3.76
CA LEU A 390 27.41 -14.13 -3.40
C LEU A 390 27.11 -13.17 -4.59
N GLY A 391 28.15 -12.67 -5.26
CA GLY A 391 28.01 -11.80 -6.44
C GLY A 391 27.32 -12.47 -7.63
N ASN A 392 27.38 -13.81 -7.72
CA ASN A 392 26.69 -14.60 -8.74
C ASN A 392 25.27 -15.07 -8.33
N GLY A 393 24.77 -14.65 -7.15
CA GLY A 393 23.41 -14.81 -6.72
C GLY A 393 23.11 -16.08 -5.91
N ALA A 394 21.84 -16.26 -5.54
CA ALA A 394 21.44 -17.28 -4.58
C ALA A 394 21.81 -18.72 -4.99
N VAL A 395 21.59 -19.09 -6.24
CA VAL A 395 21.90 -20.46 -6.71
C VAL A 395 23.42 -20.74 -6.69
N ALA A 396 24.25 -19.80 -7.12
CA ALA A 396 25.70 -19.94 -7.05
C ALA A 396 26.20 -20.02 -5.61
N THR A 397 25.61 -19.23 -4.71
CA THR A 397 25.90 -19.27 -3.27
C THR A 397 25.52 -20.62 -2.67
N ALA A 398 24.33 -21.15 -2.98
CA ALA A 398 23.87 -22.44 -2.50
C ALA A 398 24.80 -23.59 -2.96
N GLN A 399 25.19 -23.57 -4.23
CA GLN A 399 26.14 -24.54 -4.80
C GLN A 399 27.49 -24.48 -4.09
N PHE A 400 28.03 -23.28 -3.85
CA PHE A 400 29.30 -23.09 -3.14
C PHE A 400 29.22 -23.58 -1.69
N LEU A 401 28.08 -23.41 -1.02
CA LEU A 401 27.86 -23.80 0.37
C LEU A 401 27.30 -25.19 0.53
N ASN A 402 27.02 -25.91 -0.57
CA ASN A 402 26.41 -27.25 -0.59
C ASN A 402 25.05 -27.30 0.13
N ILE A 403 24.13 -26.36 -0.26
CA ILE A 403 22.76 -26.28 0.28
C ILE A 403 21.78 -26.61 -0.83
N ASP A 404 20.80 -27.50 -0.57
CA ASP A 404 19.78 -27.93 -1.52
C ASP A 404 18.48 -27.10 -1.41
N ARG A 405 18.20 -26.49 -0.25
CA ARG A 405 17.01 -25.67 0.01
C ARG A 405 17.19 -24.24 -0.52
N ILE A 406 16.96 -24.06 -1.81
CA ILE A 406 17.24 -22.80 -2.51
C ILE A 406 15.93 -22.05 -2.81
N PRO A 407 15.71 -20.84 -2.28
CA PRO A 407 14.55 -20.03 -2.60
C PRO A 407 14.76 -19.30 -3.94
N ALA A 408 14.80 -20.04 -5.04
CA ALA A 408 14.99 -19.51 -6.39
C ALA A 408 14.21 -20.32 -7.43
N TYR A 409 13.82 -19.65 -8.53
CA TYR A 409 13.23 -20.28 -9.70
C TYR A 409 13.84 -19.66 -10.98
N LYS A 410 14.12 -20.48 -11.99
CA LYS A 410 14.93 -20.06 -13.16
C LYS A 410 16.23 -19.40 -12.72
N ARG A 411 16.87 -19.91 -11.68
CA ARG A 411 18.08 -19.38 -11.02
C ARG A 411 17.92 -18.00 -10.38
N GLN A 412 16.79 -17.34 -10.47
CA GLN A 412 16.51 -16.03 -9.87
C GLN A 412 15.84 -16.21 -8.51
N ALA A 413 16.35 -15.53 -7.49
CA ALA A 413 15.82 -15.58 -6.12
C ALA A 413 14.35 -15.16 -6.06
N ILE A 414 13.58 -15.84 -5.21
CA ILE A 414 12.16 -15.53 -4.97
C ILE A 414 12.07 -14.19 -4.21
N PRO A 415 11.21 -13.26 -4.65
CA PRO A 415 10.95 -12.00 -3.93
C PRO A 415 10.23 -12.20 -2.61
N ALA A 416 10.15 -11.15 -1.79
CA ALA A 416 9.68 -11.17 -0.40
C ALA A 416 8.17 -11.41 -0.22
N HIS A 417 7.54 -12.15 -1.10
CA HIS A 417 6.14 -12.59 -0.97
C HIS A 417 6.08 -14.10 -1.06
N ASP A 418 6.00 -14.79 0.10
CA ASP A 418 6.06 -16.25 0.15
C ASP A 418 4.92 -16.89 -0.66
N PRO A 419 5.24 -17.71 -1.68
CA PRO A 419 4.25 -18.32 -2.56
C PRO A 419 3.28 -19.26 -1.86
N ARG A 420 3.68 -19.85 -0.72
CA ARG A 420 2.83 -20.76 0.06
C ARG A 420 1.57 -20.09 0.59
N SER A 421 1.63 -18.79 0.86
CA SER A 421 0.49 -18.02 1.36
C SER A 421 -0.17 -17.15 0.28
N VAL A 422 0.55 -16.74 -0.79
CA VAL A 422 0.01 -15.95 -1.91
C VAL A 422 0.16 -16.72 -3.22
N LYS A 423 -0.70 -17.72 -3.40
CA LYS A 423 -0.57 -18.72 -4.47
C LYS A 423 -0.60 -18.12 -5.88
N GLY A 424 -1.42 -17.11 -6.13
CA GLY A 424 -1.47 -16.43 -7.42
C GLY A 424 -0.18 -15.68 -7.75
N THR A 425 0.48 -15.07 -6.76
CA THR A 425 1.83 -14.50 -6.92
C THR A 425 2.86 -15.59 -7.15
N GLY A 426 2.74 -16.73 -6.43
CA GLY A 426 3.56 -17.91 -6.70
C GLY A 426 3.42 -18.41 -8.14
N MET A 427 2.20 -18.46 -8.66
CA MET A 427 1.99 -18.77 -10.09
C MET A 427 2.73 -17.79 -11.01
N THR A 428 2.69 -16.49 -10.72
CA THR A 428 3.47 -15.51 -11.49
C THR A 428 4.95 -15.83 -11.46
N TYR A 429 5.52 -16.17 -10.29
CA TYR A 429 6.95 -16.52 -10.18
C TYR A 429 7.34 -17.73 -11.02
N PHE A 430 6.45 -18.71 -11.13
CA PHE A 430 6.75 -19.98 -11.82
C PHE A 430 6.33 -19.99 -13.29
N THR A 431 5.58 -18.99 -13.75
CA THR A 431 5.11 -18.88 -15.13
C THR A 431 5.72 -17.72 -15.89
N SER A 432 6.11 -16.63 -15.22
CA SER A 432 6.66 -15.45 -15.89
C SER A 432 7.82 -15.79 -16.82
N PRO A 433 7.82 -15.23 -18.04
CA PRO A 433 8.94 -15.37 -18.96
C PRO A 433 10.26 -14.93 -18.34
N MET A 434 10.23 -13.95 -17.45
CA MET A 434 11.38 -13.30 -16.84
C MET A 434 11.91 -13.98 -15.56
N GLY A 435 11.33 -15.13 -15.15
CA GLY A 435 11.68 -15.83 -13.90
C GLY A 435 10.92 -15.32 -12.68
N ALA A 436 11.33 -15.71 -11.47
CA ALA A 436 10.67 -15.30 -10.23
C ALA A 436 10.79 -13.77 -10.03
N ASP A 437 9.77 -13.04 -10.40
CA ASP A 437 9.74 -11.58 -10.31
C ASP A 437 8.39 -11.05 -9.83
N HIS A 438 8.40 -10.26 -8.75
CA HIS A 438 7.19 -9.65 -8.21
C HIS A 438 6.65 -8.54 -9.10
N THR A 439 7.50 -7.88 -9.88
CA THR A 439 7.08 -6.83 -10.82
C THR A 439 6.39 -7.39 -12.05
N ALA A 440 6.53 -8.68 -12.34
CA ALA A 440 5.79 -9.34 -13.41
C ALA A 440 4.29 -9.54 -13.10
N GLY A 441 3.86 -9.36 -11.83
CA GLY A 441 2.46 -9.41 -11.43
C GLY A 441 2.28 -9.87 -9.98
N LEU A 442 1.52 -9.10 -9.19
CA LEU A 442 1.21 -9.38 -7.79
C LEU A 442 -0.28 -9.57 -7.58
N THR A 443 -0.66 -10.61 -6.81
CA THR A 443 -2.05 -10.97 -6.52
C THR A 443 -2.42 -10.88 -5.04
N TYR A 444 -1.57 -10.33 -4.19
CA TYR A 444 -1.77 -10.33 -2.73
C TYR A 444 -3.03 -9.61 -2.24
N ARG A 445 -3.66 -8.77 -3.08
CA ARG A 445 -4.91 -8.06 -2.79
C ARG A 445 -6.15 -8.76 -3.34
N ILE A 446 -5.99 -9.88 -4.03
CA ILE A 446 -7.07 -10.61 -4.69
C ILE A 446 -7.52 -11.76 -3.79
N PRO A 447 -8.83 -12.11 -3.75
CA PRO A 447 -9.33 -13.22 -2.95
C PRO A 447 -8.56 -14.50 -3.19
N LYS A 448 -8.24 -15.21 -2.10
CA LYS A 448 -7.39 -16.42 -2.09
C LYS A 448 -8.13 -17.69 -2.48
N ASP A 449 -9.17 -17.59 -3.28
CA ASP A 449 -9.90 -18.73 -3.80
C ASP A 449 -8.98 -19.56 -4.70
N LYS A 450 -8.81 -20.83 -4.36
CA LYS A 450 -7.88 -21.74 -5.04
C LYS A 450 -8.15 -21.83 -6.54
N GLU A 451 -9.43 -21.83 -6.93
CA GLU A 451 -9.86 -22.02 -8.33
C GLU A 451 -9.58 -20.82 -9.24
N LYS A 452 -9.33 -19.64 -8.68
CA LYS A 452 -9.12 -18.38 -9.44
C LYS A 452 -7.68 -17.89 -9.51
N GLN A 453 -6.74 -18.64 -8.96
CA GLN A 453 -5.36 -18.16 -8.86
C GLN A 453 -4.68 -18.06 -10.23
N ALA A 454 -4.97 -18.96 -11.16
CA ALA A 454 -4.48 -18.91 -12.54
C ALA A 454 -5.00 -17.66 -13.28
N GLU A 455 -6.33 -17.42 -13.27
CA GLU A 455 -6.94 -16.23 -13.88
C GLU A 455 -6.40 -14.93 -13.29
N ASN A 456 -6.24 -14.88 -11.96
CA ASN A 456 -5.73 -13.72 -11.27
C ASN A 456 -4.26 -13.44 -11.62
N SER A 457 -3.42 -14.48 -11.70
CA SER A 457 -2.03 -14.35 -12.10
C SER A 457 -1.92 -13.88 -13.56
N LEU A 458 -2.68 -14.48 -14.48
CA LEU A 458 -2.70 -14.09 -15.88
C LEU A 458 -3.09 -12.61 -16.06
N ARG A 459 -4.20 -12.18 -15.42
CA ARG A 459 -4.63 -10.78 -15.43
C ARG A 459 -3.54 -9.85 -14.92
N SER A 460 -2.91 -10.19 -13.79
CA SER A 460 -1.87 -9.39 -13.17
C SER A 460 -0.62 -9.28 -14.06
N GLN A 461 -0.24 -10.37 -14.75
CA GLN A 461 0.88 -10.36 -15.68
C GLN A 461 0.61 -9.52 -16.93
N ILE A 462 -0.60 -9.61 -17.49
CA ILE A 462 -1.00 -8.75 -18.64
C ILE A 462 -0.94 -7.27 -18.24
N GLN A 463 -1.50 -6.93 -17.07
CA GLN A 463 -1.50 -5.55 -16.57
C GLN A 463 -0.08 -5.04 -16.32
N ALA A 464 0.78 -5.86 -15.70
CA ALA A 464 2.18 -5.49 -15.46
C ALA A 464 2.94 -5.27 -16.77
N ALA A 465 2.82 -6.19 -17.74
CA ALA A 465 3.46 -6.05 -19.06
C ALA A 465 2.97 -4.79 -19.78
N THR A 466 1.68 -4.46 -19.69
CA THR A 466 1.15 -3.19 -20.25
C THR A 466 1.78 -1.98 -19.55
N CYS A 467 1.80 -1.95 -18.22
CA CYS A 467 2.41 -0.85 -17.48
C CYS A 467 3.88 -0.65 -17.83
N ASP A 468 4.64 -1.73 -17.93
CA ASP A 468 6.07 -1.70 -18.29
C ASP A 468 6.30 -1.26 -19.75
N ALA A 469 5.40 -1.61 -20.67
CA ALA A 469 5.42 -1.12 -22.05
C ALA A 469 5.24 0.41 -22.12
N PHE A 470 4.41 0.96 -21.24
CA PHE A 470 4.16 2.41 -21.16
C PHE A 470 5.13 3.17 -20.23
N GLY A 471 5.98 2.47 -19.48
CA GLY A 471 6.83 3.07 -18.44
C GLY A 471 6.02 3.63 -17.28
N TYR A 472 4.90 2.99 -16.93
CA TYR A 472 4.01 3.37 -15.84
C TYR A 472 4.37 2.64 -14.54
N CYS A 473 4.22 3.33 -13.40
CA CYS A 473 4.56 2.78 -12.11
C CYS A 473 3.50 1.80 -11.58
N LEU A 474 3.85 0.54 -11.36
CA LEU A 474 2.94 -0.50 -10.82
C LEU A 474 2.36 -0.16 -9.43
N ASN A 475 3.11 0.57 -8.58
CA ASN A 475 2.61 1.01 -7.27
C ASN A 475 1.48 2.04 -7.36
N SER A 476 1.22 2.58 -8.53
CA SER A 476 0.16 3.55 -8.79
C SER A 476 -1.01 2.99 -9.60
N VAL A 477 -1.08 1.67 -9.76
CA VAL A 477 -2.25 1.03 -10.34
C VAL A 477 -3.39 1.09 -9.33
N PRO A 478 -4.49 1.84 -9.62
CA PRO A 478 -5.59 1.96 -8.68
C PRO A 478 -6.31 0.63 -8.46
N GLY A 479 -6.76 0.39 -7.23
CA GLY A 479 -7.61 -0.77 -6.94
C GLY A 479 -9.00 -0.65 -7.53
N SER A 480 -9.47 0.57 -7.73
CA SER A 480 -10.84 0.90 -8.13
C SER A 480 -11.05 1.01 -9.64
N ARG A 481 -10.01 1.31 -10.42
CA ARG A 481 -10.14 1.58 -11.87
C ARG A 481 -9.06 0.89 -12.69
N SER A 482 -9.39 0.57 -13.95
CA SER A 482 -8.45 0.06 -14.94
C SER A 482 -7.53 1.19 -15.47
N VAL A 483 -6.28 0.85 -15.79
CA VAL A 483 -5.32 1.78 -16.40
C VAL A 483 -5.48 1.88 -17.92
N TYR A 484 -6.13 0.90 -18.55
CA TYR A 484 -6.21 0.84 -20.02
C TYR A 484 -6.94 2.04 -20.65
N PRO A 485 -8.09 2.51 -20.14
CA PRO A 485 -8.73 3.73 -20.65
C PRO A 485 -7.82 4.95 -20.56
N PHE A 486 -7.10 5.11 -19.47
CA PHE A 486 -6.17 6.24 -19.27
C PHE A 486 -5.05 6.25 -20.31
N PHE A 487 -4.46 5.09 -20.59
CA PHE A 487 -3.43 4.99 -21.62
C PHE A 487 -3.98 5.23 -23.02
N ALA A 488 -5.18 4.72 -23.31
CA ALA A 488 -5.87 4.99 -24.58
C ALA A 488 -6.10 6.50 -24.80
N ASP A 489 -6.66 7.18 -23.81
CA ASP A 489 -6.93 8.62 -23.85
C ASP A 489 -5.64 9.44 -24.08
N LEU A 490 -4.55 9.11 -23.38
CA LEU A 490 -3.28 9.80 -23.54
C LEU A 490 -2.60 9.53 -24.90
N MET A 491 -2.64 8.29 -25.38
CA MET A 491 -2.10 7.92 -26.69
C MET A 491 -2.86 8.62 -27.82
N ASN A 492 -4.19 8.59 -27.73
CA ASN A 492 -5.06 9.26 -28.70
C ASN A 492 -4.80 10.76 -28.74
N ALA A 493 -4.72 11.39 -27.57
CA ALA A 493 -4.45 12.83 -27.47
C ALA A 493 -3.02 13.21 -27.92
N ARG A 494 -1.99 12.37 -27.61
CA ARG A 494 -0.60 12.65 -27.96
C ARG A 494 -0.36 12.50 -29.45
N TYR A 495 -0.88 11.42 -30.07
CA TYR A 495 -0.49 11.01 -31.42
C TYR A 495 -1.62 11.16 -32.46
N GLY A 496 -2.85 11.55 -32.07
CA GLY A 496 -4.00 11.64 -32.96
C GLY A 496 -4.53 10.26 -33.38
N LEU A 497 -4.45 9.26 -32.47
CA LEU A 497 -4.90 7.89 -32.71
C LEU A 497 -6.36 7.71 -32.27
N HIS A 498 -6.90 6.50 -32.45
CA HIS A 498 -8.26 6.09 -32.05
C HIS A 498 -8.23 4.72 -31.35
N LEU A 499 -7.27 4.54 -30.42
CA LEU A 499 -7.12 3.31 -29.65
C LEU A 499 -8.24 3.16 -28.64
N THR A 500 -8.70 1.94 -28.46
CA THR A 500 -9.61 1.52 -27.38
C THR A 500 -8.83 0.97 -26.17
N PRO A 501 -9.44 0.82 -25.01
CA PRO A 501 -8.83 0.13 -23.87
C PRO A 501 -8.38 -1.32 -24.20
N ASP A 502 -9.08 -2.02 -25.09
CA ASP A 502 -8.71 -3.37 -25.53
C ASP A 502 -7.44 -3.37 -26.38
N ASP A 503 -7.25 -2.36 -27.26
CA ASP A 503 -6.00 -2.20 -28.03
C ASP A 503 -4.80 -1.98 -27.10
N ILE A 504 -4.98 -1.23 -26.03
CA ILE A 504 -3.94 -1.03 -25.01
C ILE A 504 -3.60 -2.33 -24.28
N MET A 505 -4.62 -3.11 -23.90
CA MET A 505 -4.42 -4.43 -23.27
C MET A 505 -3.72 -5.40 -24.21
N GLU A 506 -4.02 -5.34 -25.50
CA GLU A 506 -3.38 -6.20 -26.52
C GLU A 506 -1.87 -5.93 -26.63
N ILE A 507 -1.40 -4.68 -26.41
CA ILE A 507 0.05 -4.38 -26.31
C ILE A 507 0.70 -5.21 -25.20
N GLY A 508 0.07 -5.32 -24.03
CA GLY A 508 0.57 -6.14 -22.92
C GLY A 508 0.58 -7.62 -23.23
N LYS A 509 -0.49 -8.14 -23.84
CA LYS A 509 -0.56 -9.55 -24.27
C LYS A 509 0.52 -9.86 -25.32
N GLN A 510 0.67 -9.00 -26.31
CA GLN A 510 1.67 -9.19 -27.36
C GLN A 510 3.10 -9.13 -26.77
N THR A 511 3.33 -8.24 -25.79
CA THR A 511 4.62 -8.18 -25.08
C THR A 511 4.94 -9.51 -24.42
N LEU A 512 3.97 -10.10 -23.69
CA LEU A 512 4.15 -11.42 -23.08
C LEU A 512 4.36 -12.52 -24.12
N GLN A 513 3.60 -12.51 -25.22
CA GLN A 513 3.76 -13.47 -26.31
C GLN A 513 5.16 -13.38 -26.93
N ASP A 514 5.67 -12.16 -27.17
CA ASP A 514 7.01 -11.95 -27.72
C ASP A 514 8.10 -12.46 -26.74
N GLN A 515 7.92 -12.24 -25.45
CA GLN A 515 8.84 -12.76 -24.42
C GLN A 515 8.82 -14.28 -24.35
N LEU A 516 7.65 -14.90 -24.45
CA LEU A 516 7.50 -16.35 -24.49
C LEU A 516 8.16 -16.92 -25.74
N THR A 517 7.94 -16.33 -26.91
CA THR A 517 8.53 -16.74 -28.19
C THR A 517 10.06 -16.70 -28.13
N PHE A 518 10.66 -15.64 -27.58
CA PHE A 518 12.11 -15.61 -27.38
C PHE A 518 12.59 -16.79 -26.53
N ASN A 519 11.85 -17.06 -25.42
CA ASN A 519 12.21 -18.11 -24.48
C ASN A 519 12.02 -19.53 -25.02
N GLU A 520 11.08 -19.78 -25.94
CA GLU A 520 10.89 -21.07 -26.61
C GLU A 520 12.16 -21.53 -27.35
N HIS A 521 12.94 -20.58 -27.85
CA HIS A 521 14.16 -20.83 -28.58
C HIS A 521 15.42 -20.66 -27.72
N ALA A 522 15.28 -20.27 -26.45
CA ALA A 522 16.39 -20.09 -25.51
C ALA A 522 16.80 -21.43 -24.85
N GLU A 523 17.99 -21.46 -24.25
CA GLU A 523 18.60 -22.69 -23.67
C GLU A 523 17.98 -23.11 -22.31
N PHE A 524 16.64 -23.06 -22.15
CA PHE A 524 16.01 -23.49 -20.90
C PHE A 524 16.19 -24.95 -20.54
N SER A 525 16.56 -25.82 -21.49
CA SER A 525 16.91 -27.22 -21.20
C SER A 525 18.12 -27.35 -20.24
N LYS A 526 18.92 -26.28 -20.10
CA LYS A 526 20.05 -26.22 -19.17
C LYS A 526 19.69 -25.69 -17.78
N ILE A 527 18.42 -25.37 -17.53
CA ILE A 527 17.94 -24.85 -16.25
C ILE A 527 16.92 -25.81 -15.66
N ASP A 528 17.03 -26.09 -14.37
CA ASP A 528 15.98 -26.80 -13.63
C ASP A 528 14.78 -25.87 -13.44
N LEU A 529 13.66 -26.21 -14.09
CA LEU A 529 12.39 -25.51 -14.04
C LEU A 529 11.46 -26.07 -12.94
N LYS A 530 11.97 -26.86 -12.02
CA LYS A 530 11.17 -27.39 -10.92
C LYS A 530 10.90 -26.30 -9.88
N ILE A 531 9.66 -26.27 -9.42
CA ILE A 531 9.28 -25.45 -8.26
C ILE A 531 10.06 -26.01 -7.05
N PRO A 532 10.71 -25.14 -6.24
CA PRO A 532 11.47 -25.61 -5.08
C PRO A 532 10.65 -26.52 -4.17
N ALA A 533 11.18 -27.71 -3.86
CA ALA A 533 10.47 -28.77 -3.12
C ALA A 533 9.92 -28.26 -1.78
N PHE A 534 10.70 -27.46 -1.05
CA PHE A 534 10.28 -26.92 0.24
C PHE A 534 9.00 -26.08 0.19
N LEU A 535 8.68 -25.46 -0.94
CA LEU A 535 7.44 -24.68 -1.09
C LEU A 535 6.20 -25.60 -1.14
N ARG A 536 6.35 -26.83 -1.60
CA ARG A 536 5.27 -27.83 -1.67
C ARG A 536 5.19 -28.74 -0.44
N GLU A 537 6.32 -28.95 0.23
CA GLU A 537 6.48 -29.96 1.29
C GLU A 537 6.53 -29.33 2.69
N GLU A 538 7.17 -28.18 2.85
CA GLU A 538 7.28 -27.50 4.14
C GLU A 538 6.11 -26.53 4.36
N THR A 539 5.36 -26.71 5.43
CA THR A 539 4.32 -25.77 5.83
C THR A 539 4.93 -24.46 6.34
N ILE A 540 4.34 -23.33 5.95
CA ILE A 540 4.76 -22.04 6.49
C ILE A 540 4.02 -21.72 7.80
N THR A 541 4.75 -21.32 8.82
CA THR A 541 4.16 -20.89 10.09
C THR A 541 3.76 -19.41 10.03
N PRO A 542 2.63 -18.99 10.69
CA PRO A 542 1.73 -19.82 11.50
C PRO A 542 0.54 -20.45 10.75
N THR A 543 0.37 -20.25 9.44
CA THR A 543 -0.82 -20.69 8.70
C THR A 543 -0.86 -22.18 8.40
N GLY A 544 0.28 -22.88 8.41
CA GLY A 544 0.35 -24.26 7.97
C GLY A 544 0.17 -24.47 6.46
N SER A 545 0.22 -23.40 5.66
CA SER A 545 0.02 -23.47 4.21
C SER A 545 1.25 -23.98 3.46
N VAL A 546 1.01 -24.63 2.30
CA VAL A 546 2.00 -25.03 1.29
C VAL A 546 1.58 -24.46 -0.08
N PHE A 547 2.48 -24.45 -1.04
CA PHE A 547 2.13 -24.12 -2.42
C PHE A 547 1.51 -25.36 -3.09
N ASP A 548 0.17 -25.47 -3.00
CA ASP A 548 -0.64 -26.62 -3.43
C ASP A 548 -1.35 -26.41 -4.78
N VAL A 549 -0.89 -25.44 -5.59
CA VAL A 549 -1.41 -25.21 -6.95
C VAL A 549 -0.99 -26.37 -7.84
N ASP A 550 -1.92 -26.92 -8.62
CA ASP A 550 -1.64 -28.03 -9.50
C ASP A 550 -0.62 -27.67 -10.59
N ASN A 551 0.25 -28.61 -10.93
CA ASN A 551 1.25 -28.39 -11.97
C ASN A 551 0.60 -28.11 -13.35
N THR A 552 -0.56 -28.70 -13.62
CA THR A 552 -1.33 -28.48 -14.84
C THR A 552 -1.76 -27.02 -14.98
N ASP A 553 -2.23 -26.39 -13.88
CA ASP A 553 -2.62 -24.99 -13.89
C ASP A 553 -1.41 -24.07 -14.15
N VAL A 554 -0.24 -24.43 -13.61
CA VAL A 554 1.00 -23.69 -13.86
C VAL A 554 1.45 -23.82 -15.30
N GLN A 555 1.39 -25.04 -15.88
CA GLN A 555 1.83 -25.34 -17.24
C GLN A 555 0.93 -24.68 -18.29
N ASN A 556 -0.39 -24.66 -18.06
CA ASN A 556 -1.40 -24.21 -19.02
C ASN A 556 -1.82 -22.75 -18.84
N LEU A 557 -1.14 -21.97 -17.97
CA LEU A 557 -1.53 -20.58 -17.70
C LEU A 557 -1.65 -19.76 -18.99
N TRP A 558 -0.71 -19.94 -19.91
CA TRP A 558 -0.61 -19.14 -21.14
C TRP A 558 -1.62 -19.51 -22.22
N ASP A 559 -2.32 -20.64 -22.11
CA ASP A 559 -3.40 -21.03 -23.04
C ASP A 559 -4.52 -19.99 -23.01
N GLY A 560 -4.73 -19.33 -21.88
CA GLY A 560 -5.70 -18.25 -21.70
C GLY A 560 -5.29 -16.88 -22.24
N LEU A 561 -4.02 -16.68 -22.64
CA LEU A 561 -3.50 -15.35 -22.94
C LEU A 561 -4.25 -14.65 -24.09
N LYS A 562 -4.42 -15.31 -25.22
CA LYS A 562 -5.08 -14.74 -26.42
C LYS A 562 -6.56 -14.45 -26.17
N SER A 563 -7.26 -15.32 -25.44
CA SER A 563 -8.70 -15.21 -25.17
C SER A 563 -9.03 -14.31 -23.98
N PHE A 564 -8.04 -13.87 -23.22
CA PHE A 564 -8.29 -13.05 -22.03
C PHE A 564 -8.98 -11.74 -22.39
N LYS A 565 -10.02 -11.42 -21.64
CA LYS A 565 -10.74 -10.13 -21.67
C LYS A 565 -10.90 -9.60 -20.25
N GLU A 566 -10.71 -8.29 -20.07
CA GLU A 566 -11.03 -7.65 -18.81
C GLU A 566 -12.54 -7.71 -18.57
N LYS A 567 -12.96 -8.16 -17.38
CA LYS A 567 -14.37 -8.11 -17.02
C LYS A 567 -14.76 -6.67 -16.74
N GLU A 568 -15.86 -6.19 -17.34
CA GLU A 568 -16.42 -4.90 -16.98
C GLU A 568 -16.72 -4.86 -15.48
N LYS A 569 -16.25 -3.81 -14.81
CA LYS A 569 -16.62 -3.55 -13.43
C LYS A 569 -18.04 -3.01 -13.41
N VAL A 570 -18.97 -3.84 -12.98
CA VAL A 570 -20.34 -3.41 -12.74
C VAL A 570 -20.35 -2.51 -11.50
N TRP A 571 -20.96 -1.33 -11.64
CA TRP A 571 -21.22 -0.47 -10.48
C TRP A 571 -22.34 -1.11 -9.64
N GLU A 572 -22.08 -1.36 -8.36
CA GLU A 572 -23.00 -2.02 -7.44
C GLU A 572 -23.09 -1.21 -6.14
N VAL A 573 -24.29 -0.88 -5.73
CA VAL A 573 -24.59 -0.35 -4.39
C VAL A 573 -25.07 -1.48 -3.51
N ARG A 574 -24.32 -1.78 -2.44
CA ARG A 574 -24.70 -2.79 -1.44
C ARG A 574 -25.23 -2.12 -0.19
N ILE A 575 -26.48 -2.42 0.14
CA ILE A 575 -27.06 -2.06 1.43
C ILE A 575 -26.76 -3.21 2.40
N PRO A 576 -26.00 -2.97 3.50
CA PRO A 576 -25.73 -4.01 4.46
C PRO A 576 -27.01 -4.44 5.18
N PRO A 577 -27.08 -5.65 5.73
CA PRO A 577 -28.19 -6.03 6.60
C PRO A 577 -28.26 -5.09 7.79
N LEU A 578 -29.47 -4.84 8.30
CA LEU A 578 -29.69 -4.10 9.54
C LEU A 578 -29.96 -5.07 10.69
N PRO A 579 -29.64 -4.70 11.95
CA PRO A 579 -30.11 -5.46 13.10
C PRO A 579 -31.63 -5.38 13.24
N ASP A 580 -32.22 -6.27 14.01
CA ASP A 580 -33.57 -6.04 14.56
C ASP A 580 -33.46 -4.87 15.56
N VAL A 581 -34.13 -3.75 15.29
CA VAL A 581 -34.02 -2.53 16.11
C VAL A 581 -35.30 -2.33 16.93
N MET A 582 -35.18 -2.34 18.27
CA MET A 582 -36.22 -1.89 19.21
C MET A 582 -35.90 -0.44 19.57
N LEU A 583 -36.64 0.52 19.01
CA LEU A 583 -36.51 1.95 19.36
C LEU A 583 -37.76 2.48 20.08
N GLY A 584 -37.56 3.05 21.25
CA GLY A 584 -38.65 3.72 22.02
C GLY A 584 -38.43 3.71 23.52
N ALA A 585 -39.12 4.60 24.21
CA ALA A 585 -39.01 4.76 25.66
C ALA A 585 -39.54 3.53 26.43
N GLY A 586 -38.67 2.87 27.19
CA GLY A 586 -38.99 1.69 27.98
C GLY A 586 -38.96 0.36 27.23
N VAL A 587 -38.50 0.33 25.96
CA VAL A 587 -38.45 -0.90 25.16
C VAL A 587 -37.51 -1.95 25.76
N ALA A 588 -36.50 -1.55 26.52
CA ALA A 588 -35.60 -2.48 27.20
C ALA A 588 -36.31 -3.48 28.11
N ARG A 589 -37.45 -3.10 28.70
CA ARG A 589 -38.26 -4.00 29.55
C ARG A 589 -38.77 -5.24 28.82
N ASN A 590 -38.91 -5.16 27.50
CA ASN A 590 -39.44 -6.24 26.65
C ASN A 590 -38.36 -7.01 25.90
N MET A 591 -37.07 -6.68 26.07
CA MET A 591 -35.99 -7.27 25.32
C MET A 591 -35.76 -8.76 25.63
N GLY A 592 -36.00 -9.18 26.87
CA GLY A 592 -35.70 -10.54 27.30
C GLY A 592 -36.40 -11.62 26.48
N GLN A 593 -37.67 -11.40 26.12
CA GLN A 593 -38.42 -12.33 25.25
C GLN A 593 -37.81 -12.43 23.87
N ARG A 594 -37.33 -11.31 23.31
CA ARG A 594 -36.65 -11.33 21.98
C ARG A 594 -35.32 -12.03 22.05
N ILE A 595 -34.54 -11.80 23.13
CA ILE A 595 -33.25 -12.45 23.34
C ILE A 595 -33.40 -13.97 23.50
N ARG A 596 -34.45 -14.43 24.20
CA ARG A 596 -34.77 -15.86 24.27
C ARG A 596 -35.10 -16.51 22.92
N ARG A 597 -35.75 -15.79 22.03
CA ARG A 597 -35.99 -16.28 20.65
C ARG A 597 -34.72 -16.48 19.86
N LEU A 598 -33.62 -15.84 20.25
CA LEU A 598 -32.26 -16.06 19.71
C LEU A 598 -31.55 -17.26 20.41
N THR A 599 -32.29 -18.07 21.18
CA THR A 599 -31.78 -19.24 21.93
C THR A 599 -30.73 -18.93 23.01
N VAL A 600 -30.69 -17.70 23.50
CA VAL A 600 -29.80 -17.31 24.59
C VAL A 600 -30.40 -17.75 25.91
N THR A 601 -29.65 -18.57 26.64
CA THR A 601 -30.01 -19.06 27.98
C THR A 601 -29.08 -18.51 29.04
N LYS A 602 -27.84 -18.16 28.68
CA LYS A 602 -26.86 -17.55 29.57
C LYS A 602 -26.12 -16.45 28.84
N ALA A 603 -26.35 -15.21 29.25
CA ALA A 603 -25.80 -14.02 28.64
C ALA A 603 -24.51 -13.56 29.35
N PHE A 604 -23.54 -13.09 28.56
CA PHE A 604 -22.36 -12.38 29.06
C PHE A 604 -22.59 -10.89 28.85
N LEU A 605 -22.84 -10.16 29.95
CA LEU A 605 -23.13 -8.72 29.92
C LEU A 605 -21.84 -7.90 30.00
N VAL A 606 -21.45 -7.33 28.88
CA VAL A 606 -20.26 -6.50 28.70
C VAL A 606 -20.62 -5.04 28.99
N THR A 607 -19.94 -4.41 29.95
CA THR A 607 -20.21 -3.01 30.32
C THR A 607 -18.96 -2.34 30.93
N ASP A 608 -19.02 -1.05 31.15
CA ASP A 608 -17.96 -0.28 31.81
C ASP A 608 -18.15 -0.19 33.33
N PRO A 609 -17.09 0.16 34.11
CA PRO A 609 -17.16 0.27 35.57
C PRO A 609 -18.14 1.32 36.08
N PHE A 610 -18.40 2.39 35.31
CA PHE A 610 -19.33 3.44 35.71
C PHE A 610 -20.78 2.93 35.66
N LEU A 611 -21.20 2.30 34.56
CA LEU A 611 -22.54 1.74 34.44
C LEU A 611 -22.80 0.59 35.42
N TYR A 612 -21.75 -0.16 35.75
CA TYR A 612 -21.86 -1.17 36.82
C TYR A 612 -22.07 -0.55 38.21
N LYS A 613 -21.22 0.44 38.58
CA LYS A 613 -21.32 1.11 39.89
C LYS A 613 -22.58 1.94 40.03
N SER A 614 -23.14 2.48 38.98
CA SER A 614 -24.37 3.26 38.97
C SER A 614 -25.65 2.42 39.13
N GLY A 615 -25.56 1.09 39.10
CA GLY A 615 -26.68 0.18 39.16
C GLY A 615 -27.39 -0.09 37.84
N LYS A 616 -26.96 0.55 36.75
CA LYS A 616 -27.58 0.36 35.42
C LYS A 616 -27.36 -1.05 34.86
N ALA A 617 -26.20 -1.64 35.07
CA ALA A 617 -25.93 -3.01 34.66
C ALA A 617 -26.83 -4.00 35.41
N GLN A 618 -27.09 -3.76 36.72
CA GLN A 618 -27.97 -4.57 37.53
C GLN A 618 -29.45 -4.45 37.09
N GLU A 619 -29.90 -3.27 36.65
CA GLU A 619 -31.24 -3.10 36.08
C GLU A 619 -31.40 -3.99 34.82
N ILE A 620 -30.42 -3.99 33.90
CA ILE A 620 -30.44 -4.82 32.71
C ILE A 620 -30.33 -6.32 33.07
N GLN A 621 -29.42 -6.67 33.96
CA GLN A 621 -29.29 -8.03 34.50
C GLN A 621 -30.63 -8.56 35.04
N LYS A 622 -31.31 -7.79 35.84
CA LYS A 622 -32.62 -8.17 36.40
C LYS A 622 -33.66 -8.43 35.31
N ILE A 623 -33.72 -7.58 34.26
CA ILE A 623 -34.64 -7.78 33.13
C ILE A 623 -34.36 -9.11 32.40
N LEU A 624 -33.07 -9.46 32.22
CA LEU A 624 -32.65 -10.71 31.60
C LEU A 624 -33.02 -11.92 32.46
N GLU A 625 -32.74 -11.86 33.78
CA GLU A 625 -33.03 -12.93 34.75
C GLU A 625 -34.54 -13.15 34.93
N GLU A 626 -35.35 -12.10 34.99
CA GLU A 626 -36.80 -12.17 34.99
C GLU A 626 -37.37 -12.85 33.74
N SER A 627 -36.60 -12.80 32.64
CA SER A 627 -36.91 -13.49 31.38
C SER A 627 -36.34 -14.91 31.30
N GLY A 628 -35.72 -15.43 32.36
CA GLY A 628 -35.11 -16.74 32.43
C GLY A 628 -33.78 -16.87 31.70
N ILE A 629 -33.00 -15.79 31.62
CA ILE A 629 -31.65 -15.74 31.04
C ILE A 629 -30.67 -15.52 32.17
N GLU A 630 -29.86 -16.50 32.51
CA GLU A 630 -28.75 -16.33 33.45
C GLU A 630 -27.78 -15.27 32.92
N THR A 631 -27.19 -14.45 33.81
CA THR A 631 -26.34 -13.35 33.39
C THR A 631 -25.03 -13.33 34.16
N VAL A 632 -23.93 -13.31 33.44
CA VAL A 632 -22.56 -13.06 33.93
C VAL A 632 -22.15 -11.66 33.53
N VAL A 633 -21.80 -10.81 34.50
CA VAL A 633 -21.44 -9.40 34.23
C VAL A 633 -19.93 -9.27 34.12
N PHE A 634 -19.48 -8.62 33.06
CA PHE A 634 -18.09 -8.20 32.82
C PHE A 634 -18.02 -6.66 32.83
N PRO A 635 -17.64 -6.03 33.93
CA PRO A 635 -17.69 -4.58 34.11
C PRO A 635 -16.33 -3.89 33.91
N GLU A 636 -15.49 -4.42 33.03
CA GLU A 636 -14.09 -3.99 32.91
C GLU A 636 -13.79 -3.23 31.64
N VAL A 637 -14.80 -2.83 30.87
CA VAL A 637 -14.57 -2.11 29.62
C VAL A 637 -13.98 -0.73 29.90
N GLU A 638 -12.83 -0.46 29.29
CA GLU A 638 -12.17 0.83 29.32
C GLU A 638 -12.40 1.59 27.99
N PRO A 639 -12.29 2.92 27.98
CA PRO A 639 -12.26 3.68 26.73
C PRO A 639 -11.20 3.14 25.78
N ASP A 640 -11.48 3.13 24.47
CA ASP A 640 -10.54 2.63 23.45
C ASP A 640 -10.05 1.20 23.74
N PRO A 641 -10.93 0.20 23.71
CA PRO A 641 -10.68 -1.14 24.26
C PRO A 641 -9.46 -1.80 23.61
N PRO A 642 -8.47 -2.23 24.41
CA PRO A 642 -7.29 -2.90 23.90
C PRO A 642 -7.54 -4.38 23.61
N ILE A 643 -6.68 -4.96 22.75
CA ILE A 643 -6.73 -6.38 22.38
C ILE A 643 -6.76 -7.29 23.63
N GLU A 644 -5.96 -6.99 24.63
CA GLU A 644 -5.82 -7.77 25.86
C GLU A 644 -7.12 -7.86 26.66
N LEU A 645 -7.95 -6.82 26.61
CA LEU A 645 -9.29 -6.81 27.23
C LEU A 645 -10.18 -7.86 26.56
N ILE A 646 -10.18 -7.92 25.24
CA ILE A 646 -10.98 -8.88 24.48
C ILE A 646 -10.54 -10.33 24.77
N GLU A 647 -9.23 -10.55 24.88
CA GLU A 647 -8.67 -11.85 25.22
C GLU A 647 -9.13 -12.33 26.61
N ARG A 648 -9.15 -11.42 27.60
CA ARG A 648 -9.62 -11.72 28.97
C ARG A 648 -11.13 -11.99 28.99
N ALA A 649 -11.92 -11.14 28.34
CA ALA A 649 -13.35 -11.34 28.21
C ALA A 649 -13.69 -12.68 27.54
N GLY A 650 -12.93 -13.06 26.51
CA GLY A 650 -13.11 -14.33 25.79
C GLY A 650 -12.87 -15.57 26.64
N ARG A 651 -11.86 -15.53 27.51
CA ARG A 651 -11.64 -16.61 28.49
C ARG A 651 -12.80 -16.75 29.46
N LEU A 652 -13.20 -15.64 30.08
CA LEU A 652 -14.32 -15.63 31.06
C LEU A 652 -15.65 -16.04 30.43
N TYR A 653 -15.94 -15.62 29.21
CA TYR A 653 -17.12 -16.08 28.47
C TYR A 653 -17.19 -17.61 28.36
N LYS A 654 -16.07 -18.24 27.95
CA LYS A 654 -15.98 -19.70 27.80
C LYS A 654 -16.03 -20.45 29.13
N GLU A 655 -15.31 -19.99 30.14
CA GLU A 655 -15.27 -20.58 31.49
C GLU A 655 -16.66 -20.60 32.16
N ASN A 656 -17.46 -19.57 31.88
CA ASN A 656 -18.81 -19.47 32.43
C ASN A 656 -19.88 -20.15 31.56
N GLY A 657 -19.53 -20.73 30.40
CA GLY A 657 -20.48 -21.43 29.54
C GLY A 657 -21.57 -20.51 28.96
N CYS A 658 -21.28 -19.24 28.71
CA CYS A 658 -22.23 -18.30 28.12
C CYS A 658 -22.51 -18.65 26.65
N ASN A 659 -23.72 -18.37 26.15
CA ASN A 659 -24.12 -18.63 24.76
C ASN A 659 -24.74 -17.41 24.05
N GLY A 660 -24.69 -16.23 24.69
CA GLY A 660 -25.07 -14.94 24.12
C GLY A 660 -24.26 -13.81 24.71
N ILE A 661 -24.14 -12.69 24.00
CA ILE A 661 -23.39 -11.51 24.45
C ILE A 661 -24.33 -10.31 24.44
N VAL A 662 -24.35 -9.57 25.55
CA VAL A 662 -25.09 -8.30 25.68
C VAL A 662 -24.11 -7.19 25.96
N GLY A 663 -23.97 -6.23 25.03
CA GLY A 663 -23.17 -5.01 25.24
C GLY A 663 -24.06 -3.90 25.78
N LEU A 664 -23.72 -3.35 26.94
CA LEU A 664 -24.38 -2.19 27.53
C LEU A 664 -23.37 -1.06 27.69
N GLY A 665 -23.57 0.05 27.00
CA GLY A 665 -22.67 1.19 27.11
C GLY A 665 -22.57 2.06 25.87
N GLY A 666 -21.53 2.85 25.81
CA GLY A 666 -21.12 3.60 24.59
C GLY A 666 -20.40 2.71 23.58
N GLY A 667 -19.83 3.32 22.53
CA GLY A 667 -19.13 2.62 21.44
C GLY A 667 -18.12 1.57 21.94
N SER A 668 -17.27 1.89 22.92
CA SER A 668 -16.27 0.97 23.47
C SER A 668 -16.88 -0.34 24.02
N SER A 669 -18.00 -0.26 24.74
CA SER A 669 -18.68 -1.45 25.27
C SER A 669 -19.34 -2.28 24.16
N LEU A 670 -19.92 -1.61 23.16
CA LEU A 670 -20.57 -2.28 22.03
C LEU A 670 -19.53 -2.94 21.10
N ASP A 671 -18.43 -2.27 20.84
CA ASP A 671 -17.32 -2.79 20.02
C ASP A 671 -16.62 -3.97 20.71
N THR A 672 -16.45 -3.88 22.05
CA THR A 672 -15.97 -5.02 22.86
C THR A 672 -16.91 -6.21 22.73
N ALA A 673 -18.24 -6.01 22.84
CA ALA A 673 -19.23 -7.08 22.71
C ALA A 673 -19.21 -7.73 21.32
N LYS A 674 -19.12 -6.94 20.24
CA LYS A 674 -19.02 -7.44 18.86
C LYS A 674 -17.72 -8.22 18.64
N THR A 675 -16.60 -7.66 19.09
CA THR A 675 -15.29 -8.31 18.95
C THR A 675 -15.16 -9.57 19.80
N LEU A 676 -15.80 -9.60 20.98
CA LEU A 676 -15.90 -10.80 21.81
C LEU A 676 -16.58 -11.94 21.03
N GLY A 677 -17.64 -11.64 20.26
CA GLY A 677 -18.27 -12.61 19.37
C GLY A 677 -17.32 -13.24 18.37
N LEU A 678 -16.41 -12.45 17.79
CA LEU A 678 -15.33 -12.95 16.94
C LEU A 678 -14.35 -13.81 17.76
N ARG A 679 -13.87 -13.33 18.89
CA ARG A 679 -12.83 -13.97 19.68
C ARG A 679 -13.23 -15.35 20.23
N VAL A 680 -14.49 -15.54 20.57
CA VAL A 680 -14.96 -16.81 21.12
C VAL A 680 -15.18 -17.89 20.06
N THR A 681 -15.30 -17.50 18.79
CA THR A 681 -15.59 -18.41 17.66
C THR A 681 -14.44 -18.59 16.68
N HIS A 682 -13.52 -17.63 16.65
CA HIS A 682 -12.38 -17.64 15.73
C HIS A 682 -11.05 -17.69 16.50
N GLY A 683 -10.08 -18.39 15.93
CA GLY A 683 -8.71 -18.45 16.46
C GLY A 683 -7.81 -17.36 15.88
N GLY A 684 -6.53 -17.40 16.22
CA GLY A 684 -5.51 -16.49 15.70
C GLY A 684 -5.42 -15.15 16.44
N ASP A 685 -4.64 -14.25 15.91
CA ASP A 685 -4.44 -12.89 16.43
C ASP A 685 -5.53 -11.96 15.88
N LEU A 686 -6.13 -11.12 16.73
CA LEU A 686 -7.16 -10.17 16.29
C LEU A 686 -6.69 -9.20 15.20
N ARG A 687 -5.38 -8.91 15.14
CA ARG A 687 -4.78 -8.11 14.06
C ARG A 687 -4.95 -8.72 12.65
N GLU A 688 -5.13 -10.02 12.56
CA GLU A 688 -5.36 -10.72 11.29
C GLU A 688 -6.72 -10.43 10.67
N TYR A 689 -7.65 -9.93 11.49
CA TYR A 689 -9.01 -9.56 11.08
C TYR A 689 -9.14 -8.07 10.78
N GLU A 690 -8.07 -7.29 10.89
CA GLU A 690 -8.05 -5.88 10.56
C GLU A 690 -8.50 -5.62 9.11
N SER A 691 -9.34 -4.61 8.93
CA SER A 691 -9.95 -4.27 7.64
C SER A 691 -8.91 -3.92 6.56
N LEU A 692 -7.88 -3.15 6.94
CA LEU A 692 -6.81 -2.73 6.01
C LEU A 692 -5.96 -3.88 5.46
N VAL A 693 -5.87 -4.99 6.20
CA VAL A 693 -5.17 -6.19 5.72
C VAL A 693 -6.12 -7.21 5.07
N GLY A 694 -7.36 -6.80 4.76
CA GLY A 694 -8.36 -7.69 4.16
C GLY A 694 -8.92 -8.75 5.10
N GLY A 695 -8.75 -8.55 6.41
CA GLY A 695 -9.11 -9.51 7.46
C GLY A 695 -10.61 -9.81 7.55
N GLY A 696 -11.48 -8.90 7.09
CA GLY A 696 -12.92 -9.12 7.05
C GLY A 696 -13.34 -10.38 6.28
N SER A 697 -12.59 -10.77 5.25
CA SER A 697 -12.84 -11.99 4.47
C SER A 697 -12.58 -13.30 5.25
N LYS A 698 -11.83 -13.24 6.35
CA LYS A 698 -11.55 -14.38 7.23
C LYS A 698 -12.66 -14.63 8.26
N ILE A 699 -13.55 -13.65 8.44
CA ILE A 699 -14.61 -13.69 9.45
C ILE A 699 -15.77 -14.53 8.92
N LYS A 700 -16.07 -15.65 9.60
CA LYS A 700 -17.14 -16.59 9.24
C LYS A 700 -18.44 -16.29 9.99
N PRO A 701 -19.62 -16.69 9.48
CA PRO A 701 -20.92 -16.41 10.09
C PRO A 701 -21.25 -17.33 11.29
N ILE A 702 -20.28 -17.56 12.17
CA ILE A 702 -20.40 -18.50 13.31
C ILE A 702 -20.42 -17.77 14.67
N PHE A 703 -21.09 -16.62 14.71
CA PHE A 703 -21.16 -15.78 15.90
C PHE A 703 -22.25 -16.24 16.88
N PRO A 704 -22.02 -16.15 18.21
CA PRO A 704 -23.10 -16.17 19.18
C PRO A 704 -24.00 -14.95 18.96
N PRO A 705 -25.29 -14.97 19.37
CA PRO A 705 -26.11 -13.78 19.34
C PRO A 705 -25.46 -12.62 20.12
N VAL A 706 -25.26 -11.49 19.44
CA VAL A 706 -24.80 -10.23 20.03
C VAL A 706 -25.97 -9.27 20.08
N ILE A 707 -26.24 -8.73 21.26
CA ILE A 707 -27.28 -7.74 21.54
C ILE A 707 -26.59 -6.45 21.98
N CYS A 708 -26.92 -5.31 21.39
CA CYS A 708 -26.37 -4.02 21.75
C CYS A 708 -27.42 -3.11 22.38
N ILE A 709 -27.08 -2.54 23.54
CA ILE A 709 -27.91 -1.60 24.30
C ILE A 709 -27.08 -0.31 24.46
N PRO A 710 -27.21 0.67 23.52
CA PRO A 710 -26.48 1.91 23.62
C PRO A 710 -26.96 2.76 24.80
N THR A 711 -26.01 3.38 25.50
CA THR A 711 -26.27 4.36 26.59
C THR A 711 -25.87 5.78 26.16
N THR A 712 -25.30 5.92 24.97
CA THR A 712 -24.94 7.19 24.33
C THR A 712 -25.58 7.28 22.94
N SER A 713 -25.73 8.50 22.43
CA SER A 713 -26.36 8.78 21.13
C SER A 713 -25.31 9.38 20.16
N GLY A 714 -24.24 8.63 19.85
CA GLY A 714 -23.12 9.11 19.04
C GLY A 714 -22.67 8.12 17.97
N THR A 715 -22.00 7.06 18.36
CA THR A 715 -21.26 6.15 17.47
C THR A 715 -22.10 5.33 16.50
N GLY A 716 -23.38 5.05 16.83
CA GLY A 716 -24.23 4.14 16.04
C GLY A 716 -23.71 2.70 15.95
N SER A 717 -22.81 2.27 16.87
CA SER A 717 -22.19 0.95 16.86
C SER A 717 -23.21 -0.18 17.00
N GLU A 718 -24.37 0.08 17.56
CA GLU A 718 -25.50 -0.85 17.67
C GLU A 718 -26.12 -1.22 16.31
N ALA A 719 -25.83 -0.46 15.24
CA ALA A 719 -26.46 -0.64 13.92
C ALA A 719 -25.47 -0.89 12.77
N ASN A 720 -24.16 -0.88 13.03
CA ASN A 720 -23.14 -0.96 11.99
C ASN A 720 -22.25 -2.22 12.06
N PRO A 721 -21.57 -2.59 10.95
CA PRO A 721 -20.71 -3.77 10.85
C PRO A 721 -19.28 -3.57 11.35
N CYS A 722 -18.98 -2.48 12.06
CA CYS A 722 -17.63 -2.12 12.47
C CYS A 722 -17.40 -2.30 13.97
N ALA A 723 -16.18 -2.59 14.37
CA ALA A 723 -15.68 -2.49 15.73
C ALA A 723 -14.26 -1.91 15.71
N VAL A 724 -13.96 -1.02 16.67
CA VAL A 724 -12.65 -0.37 16.78
C VAL A 724 -11.93 -0.88 18.01
N LEU A 725 -10.68 -1.28 17.84
CA LEU A 725 -9.79 -1.72 18.92
C LEU A 725 -8.51 -0.90 18.96
N THR A 726 -7.87 -0.88 20.13
CA THR A 726 -6.54 -0.30 20.31
C THR A 726 -5.49 -1.41 20.33
N ASP A 727 -4.49 -1.26 19.49
CA ASP A 727 -3.26 -2.05 19.53
C ASP A 727 -2.18 -1.25 20.25
N LYS A 728 -1.92 -1.59 21.51
CA LYS A 728 -0.91 -0.91 22.33
C LYS A 728 0.52 -1.13 21.82
N GLU A 729 0.78 -2.25 21.14
CA GLU A 729 2.10 -2.56 20.59
C GLU A 729 2.42 -1.69 19.38
N ARG A 730 1.45 -1.49 18.49
CA ARG A 730 1.59 -0.62 17.31
C ARG A 730 1.31 0.86 17.59
N ASP A 731 0.77 1.18 18.77
CA ASP A 731 0.34 2.52 19.16
C ASP A 731 -0.65 3.14 18.15
N LEU A 732 -1.68 2.35 17.81
CA LEU A 732 -2.72 2.76 16.86
C LEU A 732 -4.07 2.10 17.15
N LYS A 733 -5.13 2.75 16.67
CA LYS A 733 -6.47 2.17 16.58
C LYS A 733 -6.64 1.48 15.22
N PHE A 734 -7.29 0.32 15.22
CA PHE A 734 -7.59 -0.41 13.99
C PHE A 734 -9.03 -0.88 13.94
N ILE A 735 -9.54 -1.03 12.73
CA ILE A 735 -10.95 -1.32 12.47
C ILE A 735 -11.09 -2.78 12.03
N LEU A 736 -12.01 -3.48 12.69
CA LEU A 736 -12.56 -4.76 12.25
C LEU A 736 -13.88 -4.47 11.53
N MET A 737 -14.08 -5.01 10.33
CA MET A 737 -15.30 -4.78 9.55
C MET A 737 -15.79 -6.07 8.91
N SER A 738 -17.03 -6.45 9.22
CA SER A 738 -17.71 -7.59 8.58
C SER A 738 -19.22 -7.48 8.85
N ASN A 739 -20.06 -7.85 7.89
CA ASN A 739 -21.50 -7.95 8.09
C ASN A 739 -21.87 -8.90 9.25
N HIS A 740 -20.95 -9.77 9.68
CA HIS A 740 -21.15 -10.67 10.80
C HIS A 740 -21.01 -9.99 12.17
N PHE A 741 -20.48 -8.75 12.22
CA PHE A 741 -20.47 -7.90 13.42
C PHE A 741 -21.79 -7.17 13.67
N ILE A 742 -22.70 -7.14 12.70
CA ILE A 742 -24.00 -6.52 12.89
C ILE A 742 -24.74 -7.27 14.02
N PRO A 743 -25.15 -6.57 15.10
CA PRO A 743 -25.86 -7.20 16.20
C PRO A 743 -27.14 -7.88 15.74
N LYS A 744 -27.52 -8.97 16.39
CA LYS A 744 -28.82 -9.61 16.12
C LYS A 744 -30.00 -8.77 16.62
N LEU A 745 -29.77 -7.98 17.67
CA LEU A 745 -30.76 -7.08 18.25
C LEU A 745 -30.09 -5.82 18.77
N ALA A 746 -30.62 -4.66 18.38
CA ALA A 746 -30.27 -3.35 18.94
C ALA A 746 -31.46 -2.87 19.82
N VAL A 747 -31.21 -2.62 21.09
CA VAL A 747 -32.23 -2.15 22.04
C VAL A 747 -31.95 -0.68 22.38
N VAL A 748 -32.58 0.21 21.63
CA VAL A 748 -32.33 1.65 21.67
C VAL A 748 -33.41 2.32 22.49
N ASP A 749 -33.14 2.46 23.80
CA ASP A 749 -34.09 3.00 24.77
C ASP A 749 -33.68 4.39 25.28
N PRO A 750 -34.39 5.46 24.87
CA PRO A 750 -34.10 6.83 25.32
C PRO A 750 -34.09 7.03 26.84
N LEU A 751 -34.79 6.16 27.59
CA LEU A 751 -34.77 6.23 29.04
C LEU A 751 -33.43 5.80 29.65
N ILE A 752 -32.69 4.91 28.95
CA ILE A 752 -31.34 4.54 29.34
C ILE A 752 -30.38 5.70 29.09
N CYS A 753 -30.53 6.42 27.99
CA CYS A 753 -29.75 7.59 27.65
C CYS A 753 -30.07 8.84 28.50
N LYS A 754 -31.14 8.82 29.24
CA LYS A 754 -31.60 9.96 30.09
C LYS A 754 -30.53 10.41 31.09
N SER A 755 -29.71 9.48 31.59
CA SER A 755 -28.69 9.74 32.61
C SER A 755 -27.39 10.34 32.02
N MET A 756 -27.28 10.55 30.69
CA MET A 756 -26.14 11.22 30.11
C MET A 756 -26.01 12.66 30.62
N PRO A 757 -24.82 13.07 31.11
CA PRO A 757 -24.59 14.46 31.49
C PRO A 757 -24.62 15.35 30.23
N PRO A 758 -24.87 16.68 30.40
CA PRO A 758 -24.91 17.62 29.26
C PRO A 758 -23.67 17.57 28.38
N SER A 759 -22.48 17.50 28.97
CA SER A 759 -21.21 17.40 28.19
C SER A 759 -21.17 16.16 27.30
N LEU A 760 -21.53 14.98 27.83
CA LEU A 760 -21.56 13.76 27.01
C LEU A 760 -22.68 13.77 25.96
N THR A 761 -23.80 14.44 26.24
CA THR A 761 -24.87 14.65 25.25
C THR A 761 -24.37 15.44 24.07
N VAL A 762 -23.60 16.50 24.32
CA VAL A 762 -22.99 17.35 23.27
C VAL A 762 -21.93 16.56 22.49
N GLU A 763 -20.97 15.98 23.20
CA GLU A 763 -19.86 15.24 22.58
C GLU A 763 -20.38 14.11 21.67
N SER A 764 -21.32 13.30 22.15
CA SER A 764 -21.89 12.21 21.34
C SER A 764 -22.76 12.74 20.18
N GLY A 765 -23.50 13.83 20.41
CA GLY A 765 -24.32 14.43 19.34
C GLY A 765 -23.52 15.06 18.22
N ILE A 766 -22.37 15.68 18.52
CA ILE A 766 -21.46 16.21 17.50
C ILE A 766 -20.74 15.09 16.75
N ASP A 767 -20.41 14.00 17.43
CA ASP A 767 -19.85 12.80 16.79
C ASP A 767 -20.83 12.21 15.75
N ALA A 768 -22.12 12.06 16.12
CA ALA A 768 -23.15 11.65 15.17
C ALA A 768 -23.30 12.64 14.00
N LEU A 769 -23.16 13.95 14.27
CA LEU A 769 -23.22 15.00 13.22
C LEU A 769 -22.02 14.88 12.27
N ALA A 770 -20.81 14.65 12.80
CA ALA A 770 -19.61 14.43 12.03
C ALA A 770 -19.74 13.19 11.11
N HIS A 771 -20.24 12.08 11.64
CA HIS A 771 -20.55 10.89 10.85
C HIS A 771 -21.50 11.16 9.70
N CYS A 772 -22.55 11.96 9.94
CA CYS A 772 -23.50 12.31 8.88
C CYS A 772 -22.88 13.24 7.82
N ILE A 773 -22.18 14.30 8.24
CA ILE A 773 -21.65 15.29 7.31
C ILE A 773 -20.50 14.71 6.48
N GLU A 774 -19.53 14.08 7.13
CA GLU A 774 -18.38 13.46 6.44
C GLU A 774 -18.84 12.31 5.54
N GLY A 775 -19.72 11.44 6.04
CA GLY A 775 -20.24 10.30 5.29
C GLY A 775 -21.01 10.71 4.04
N TYR A 776 -21.76 11.80 4.09
CA TYR A 776 -22.52 12.29 2.93
C TYR A 776 -21.61 12.64 1.76
N VAL A 777 -20.55 13.39 1.98
CA VAL A 777 -19.65 13.90 0.93
C VAL A 777 -18.45 13.02 0.65
N SER A 778 -18.26 11.91 1.38
CA SER A 778 -17.13 11.02 1.22
C SER A 778 -17.02 10.44 -0.19
N LEU A 779 -15.79 10.31 -0.70
CA LEU A 779 -15.49 9.81 -2.05
C LEU A 779 -15.22 8.31 -2.13
N ALA A 780 -15.25 7.56 -1.01
CA ALA A 780 -15.03 6.11 -1.03
C ALA A 780 -16.05 5.37 -1.90
N THR A 781 -17.29 5.84 -1.87
CA THR A 781 -18.35 5.42 -2.80
C THR A 781 -18.97 6.70 -3.38
N PRO A 782 -18.75 7.00 -4.68
CA PRO A 782 -19.15 8.28 -5.27
C PRO A 782 -20.64 8.61 -5.13
N TYR A 783 -21.48 7.59 -5.14
CA TYR A 783 -22.93 7.73 -4.97
C TYR A 783 -23.50 6.55 -4.22
N HIS A 784 -24.17 6.81 -3.08
CA HIS A 784 -24.84 5.78 -2.29
C HIS A 784 -26.16 6.34 -1.70
N PRO A 785 -27.25 6.30 -2.44
CA PRO A 785 -28.48 7.03 -2.09
C PRO A 785 -29.05 6.63 -0.72
N TYR A 786 -28.87 5.38 -0.29
CA TYR A 786 -29.30 4.91 1.03
C TYR A 786 -28.52 5.59 2.16
N PHE A 787 -27.19 5.59 2.10
CA PHE A 787 -26.36 6.22 3.14
C PHE A 787 -26.49 7.74 3.12
N GLU A 788 -26.60 8.34 1.94
CA GLU A 788 -26.81 9.78 1.77
C GLU A 788 -28.13 10.24 2.36
N SER A 789 -29.23 9.50 2.16
CA SER A 789 -30.52 9.82 2.77
C SER A 789 -30.49 9.66 4.31
N MET A 790 -29.79 8.64 4.82
CA MET A 790 -29.58 8.49 6.27
C MET A 790 -28.82 9.69 6.84
N ALA A 791 -27.73 10.11 6.17
CA ALA A 791 -26.92 11.25 6.57
C ALA A 791 -27.76 12.54 6.70
N LEU A 792 -28.52 12.90 5.68
CA LEU A 792 -29.36 14.10 5.69
C LEU A 792 -30.45 14.02 6.76
N TYR A 793 -31.04 12.84 6.95
CA TYR A 793 -32.05 12.68 8.01
C TYR A 793 -31.42 12.82 9.40
N GLY A 794 -30.22 12.27 9.60
CA GLY A 794 -29.45 12.44 10.84
C GLY A 794 -29.13 13.91 11.13
N VAL A 795 -28.63 14.67 10.14
CA VAL A 795 -28.36 16.11 10.26
C VAL A 795 -29.63 16.87 10.69
N LYS A 796 -30.78 16.56 10.07
CA LYS A 796 -32.07 17.18 10.42
C LYS A 796 -32.48 16.91 11.87
N LEU A 797 -32.34 15.66 12.33
CA LEU A 797 -32.69 15.27 13.70
C LEU A 797 -31.81 15.99 14.72
N ILE A 798 -30.49 16.05 14.47
CA ILE A 798 -29.52 16.72 15.35
C ILE A 798 -29.79 18.23 15.39
N GLY A 799 -30.00 18.87 14.23
CA GLY A 799 -30.29 20.30 14.16
C GLY A 799 -31.47 20.74 15.01
N ARG A 800 -32.53 19.90 15.09
CA ARG A 800 -33.72 20.22 15.88
C ARG A 800 -33.62 19.80 17.36
N SER A 801 -32.86 18.73 17.69
CA SER A 801 -33.02 18.02 18.96
C SER A 801 -31.79 18.00 19.86
N LEU A 802 -30.57 18.31 19.35
CA LEU A 802 -29.36 18.30 20.16
C LEU A 802 -29.41 19.37 21.27
N PHE A 803 -29.77 20.62 20.92
CA PHE A 803 -29.88 21.69 21.91
C PHE A 803 -30.99 21.43 22.94
N PRO A 804 -32.24 21.00 22.59
CA PRO A 804 -33.23 20.57 23.53
C PRO A 804 -32.78 19.44 24.48
N ALA A 805 -32.08 18.42 23.96
CA ALA A 805 -31.56 17.31 24.77
C ALA A 805 -30.43 17.73 25.72
N TYR A 806 -29.61 18.72 25.31
CA TYR A 806 -28.58 19.35 26.14
C TYR A 806 -29.20 20.14 27.30
N LYS A 807 -30.20 20.98 27.02
CA LYS A 807 -30.84 21.84 28.01
C LYS A 807 -31.69 21.06 29.00
N ASP A 808 -32.39 20.01 28.54
CA ASP A 808 -33.20 19.15 29.36
C ASP A 808 -32.98 17.67 29.03
N GLY A 809 -32.13 17.01 29.78
CA GLY A 809 -31.85 15.59 29.64
C GLY A 809 -33.08 14.68 29.82
N ASN A 810 -34.17 15.18 30.38
CA ASN A 810 -35.43 14.46 30.54
C ASN A 810 -36.37 14.60 29.32
N ASN A 811 -36.00 15.41 28.32
CA ASN A 811 -36.77 15.55 27.07
C ASN A 811 -36.68 14.26 26.26
N ILE A 812 -37.62 13.33 26.48
CA ILE A 812 -37.60 11.99 25.86
C ILE A 812 -37.73 12.06 24.34
N LEU A 813 -38.49 13.01 23.80
CA LEU A 813 -38.59 13.16 22.34
C LEU A 813 -37.25 13.59 21.74
N ALA A 814 -36.58 14.57 22.33
CA ALA A 814 -35.26 14.98 21.89
C ALA A 814 -34.21 13.83 22.02
N ARG A 815 -34.26 13.08 23.12
CA ARG A 815 -33.42 11.88 23.31
C ARG A 815 -33.69 10.80 22.25
N THR A 816 -34.98 10.58 21.90
CA THR A 816 -35.34 9.62 20.84
C THR A 816 -34.78 10.05 19.48
N ASP A 817 -34.88 11.33 19.15
CA ASP A 817 -34.30 11.88 17.93
C ASP A 817 -32.79 11.70 17.89
N MET A 818 -32.10 11.97 18.98
CA MET A 818 -30.65 11.79 19.08
C MET A 818 -30.25 10.34 18.95
N CYS A 819 -31.01 9.41 19.55
CA CYS A 819 -30.77 7.97 19.35
C CYS A 819 -30.93 7.54 17.89
N MET A 820 -31.97 8.03 17.22
CA MET A 820 -32.16 7.74 15.79
C MET A 820 -31.06 8.41 14.93
N ALA A 821 -30.62 9.60 15.29
CA ALA A 821 -29.54 10.30 14.59
C ALA A 821 -28.21 9.54 14.70
N ALA A 822 -27.93 8.92 15.86
CA ALA A 822 -26.76 8.06 16.04
C ALA A 822 -26.78 6.85 15.09
N ILE A 823 -27.95 6.19 14.94
CA ILE A 823 -28.12 5.11 13.96
C ILE A 823 -27.88 5.62 12.54
N CYS A 824 -28.45 6.78 12.18
CA CYS A 824 -28.26 7.40 10.88
C CYS A 824 -26.78 7.69 10.59
N GLY A 825 -26.05 8.29 11.54
CA GLY A 825 -24.62 8.52 11.45
C GLY A 825 -23.82 7.23 11.32
N GLY A 826 -24.14 6.22 12.15
CA GLY A 826 -23.52 4.90 12.13
C GLY A 826 -23.71 4.13 10.81
N LEU A 827 -24.73 4.45 10.03
CA LEU A 827 -24.92 3.94 8.66
C LEU A 827 -24.25 4.84 7.61
N ALA A 828 -24.31 6.16 7.78
CA ALA A 828 -23.75 7.13 6.84
C ALA A 828 -22.23 7.00 6.71
N PHE A 829 -21.52 6.79 7.83
CA PHE A 829 -20.07 6.67 7.81
C PHE A 829 -19.55 5.43 7.06
N LEU A 830 -20.40 4.44 6.77
CA LEU A 830 -20.03 3.30 5.93
C LEU A 830 -19.68 3.70 4.49
N LYS A 831 -20.11 4.89 4.07
CA LYS A 831 -19.67 5.50 2.80
C LYS A 831 -18.22 6.02 2.88
N GLY A 832 -17.65 6.14 4.07
CA GLY A 832 -16.31 6.66 4.39
C GLY A 832 -16.40 7.97 5.17
N LEU A 833 -15.28 8.37 5.74
CA LEU A 833 -15.14 9.61 6.51
C LEU A 833 -14.04 10.48 5.87
N GLY A 834 -13.52 11.50 6.56
CA GLY A 834 -12.52 12.41 6.01
C GLY A 834 -11.55 12.94 7.06
N LEU A 835 -11.00 14.13 6.81
CA LEU A 835 -10.08 14.84 7.70
C LEU A 835 -10.61 14.96 9.13
N GLY A 836 -11.93 15.14 9.28
CA GLY A 836 -12.56 15.30 10.59
C GLY A 836 -12.25 14.13 11.50
N HIS A 837 -12.52 12.91 11.04
CA HIS A 837 -12.23 11.70 11.81
C HIS A 837 -10.74 11.35 11.84
N ALA A 838 -9.94 11.68 10.82
CA ALA A 838 -8.48 11.54 10.89
C ALA A 838 -7.89 12.37 12.03
N LEU A 839 -8.35 13.61 12.22
CA LEU A 839 -7.94 14.46 13.33
C LEU A 839 -8.49 13.95 14.68
N THR A 840 -9.75 13.49 14.71
CA THR A 840 -10.38 12.91 15.89
C THR A 840 -9.61 11.70 16.42
N HIS A 841 -9.20 10.80 15.51
CA HIS A 841 -8.39 9.63 15.86
C HIS A 841 -7.02 10.03 16.43
N THR A 842 -6.36 11.02 15.81
CA THR A 842 -5.06 11.53 16.27
C THR A 842 -5.15 12.14 17.66
N LEU A 843 -6.11 13.03 17.91
CA LEU A 843 -6.31 13.67 19.21
C LEU A 843 -6.67 12.64 20.29
N GLY A 844 -7.45 11.63 19.94
CA GLY A 844 -7.80 10.54 20.85
C GLY A 844 -6.62 9.63 21.19
N SER A 845 -5.88 9.15 20.17
CA SER A 845 -4.81 8.17 20.36
C SER A 845 -3.57 8.75 21.04
N HIS A 846 -3.12 9.94 20.62
CA HIS A 846 -1.85 10.53 21.06
C HIS A 846 -1.99 11.55 22.19
N TYR A 847 -3.19 12.17 22.33
CA TYR A 847 -3.44 13.23 23.31
C TYR A 847 -4.54 12.87 24.30
N HIS A 848 -5.06 11.64 24.24
CA HIS A 848 -6.07 11.09 25.13
C HIS A 848 -7.35 11.95 25.25
N MET A 849 -7.66 12.72 24.21
CA MET A 849 -8.88 13.50 24.16
C MET A 849 -10.09 12.57 23.95
N PRO A 850 -11.18 12.66 24.73
CA PRO A 850 -12.39 11.88 24.47
C PRO A 850 -12.88 12.03 23.04
N HIS A 851 -13.24 10.91 22.37
CA HIS A 851 -13.54 10.85 20.93
C HIS A 851 -14.55 11.93 20.49
N GLY A 852 -15.71 12.02 21.18
CA GLY A 852 -16.73 13.01 20.83
C GLY A 852 -16.27 14.47 21.02
N ARG A 853 -15.34 14.71 21.98
CA ARG A 853 -14.71 16.04 22.14
C ARG A 853 -13.75 16.34 21.01
N ALA A 854 -12.95 15.38 20.59
CA ALA A 854 -12.06 15.50 19.45
C ALA A 854 -12.83 15.73 18.13
N ALA A 855 -14.00 15.11 17.99
CA ALA A 855 -14.89 15.28 16.84
C ALA A 855 -15.39 16.72 16.66
N ILE A 856 -15.47 17.53 17.73
CA ILE A 856 -15.82 18.96 17.64
C ILE A 856 -14.83 19.70 16.76
N PHE A 857 -13.53 19.49 17.01
CA PHE A 857 -12.44 20.10 16.24
C PHE A 857 -12.33 19.46 14.84
N GLY A 858 -12.44 18.17 14.79
CA GLY A 858 -12.37 17.40 13.54
C GLY A 858 -13.42 17.86 12.54
N LEU A 859 -14.68 17.94 12.95
CA LEU A 859 -15.78 18.37 12.08
C LEU A 859 -15.58 19.79 11.56
N LEU A 860 -15.12 20.70 12.40
CA LEU A 860 -14.92 22.09 12.00
C LEU A 860 -13.76 22.23 11.00
N CYS A 861 -12.63 21.51 11.21
CA CYS A 861 -11.54 21.41 10.24
C CYS A 861 -12.02 20.85 8.92
N PHE A 862 -12.82 19.77 8.96
CA PHE A 862 -13.37 19.12 7.78
C PHE A 862 -14.24 20.07 6.95
N VAL A 863 -15.19 20.76 7.59
CA VAL A 863 -16.07 21.70 6.90
C VAL A 863 -15.28 22.85 6.30
N LYS A 864 -14.33 23.40 7.05
CA LYS A 864 -13.50 24.52 6.60
C LYS A 864 -12.66 24.19 5.37
N VAL A 865 -12.03 23.02 5.34
CA VAL A 865 -11.15 22.62 4.22
C VAL A 865 -11.93 22.22 2.98
N ASN A 866 -13.14 21.66 3.16
CA ASN A 866 -13.98 21.16 2.06
C ASN A 866 -15.05 22.18 1.58
N LYS A 867 -15.09 23.38 2.15
CA LYS A 867 -16.16 24.40 1.89
C LYS A 867 -16.37 24.68 0.41
N GLU A 868 -15.29 24.88 -0.34
CA GLU A 868 -15.39 25.19 -1.78
C GLU A 868 -15.70 23.96 -2.63
N THR A 869 -15.13 22.81 -2.26
CA THR A 869 -15.32 21.55 -2.99
C THR A 869 -16.72 20.97 -2.79
N CYS A 870 -17.29 21.13 -1.59
CA CYS A 870 -18.60 20.58 -1.20
C CYS A 870 -19.66 21.66 -1.00
N LYS A 871 -19.62 22.74 -1.77
CA LYS A 871 -20.45 23.93 -1.58
C LYS A 871 -21.96 23.63 -1.50
N GLU A 872 -22.52 22.98 -2.52
CA GLU A 872 -23.95 22.68 -2.58
C GLU A 872 -24.41 21.72 -1.46
N PRO A 873 -23.74 20.55 -1.25
CA PRO A 873 -24.05 19.69 -0.10
C PRO A 873 -24.01 20.39 1.25
N PHE A 874 -23.08 21.32 1.45
CA PHE A 874 -22.94 22.02 2.72
C PHE A 874 -24.03 23.09 2.92
N ILE A 875 -24.51 23.71 1.83
CA ILE A 875 -25.71 24.58 1.90
C ILE A 875 -26.93 23.77 2.34
N ASP A 876 -27.18 22.61 1.72
CA ASP A 876 -28.31 21.75 2.08
C ASP A 876 -28.30 21.36 3.56
N MET A 877 -27.12 20.99 4.09
CA MET A 877 -26.98 20.63 5.51
C MET A 877 -27.14 21.82 6.44
N ALA A 878 -26.62 22.99 6.09
CA ALA A 878 -26.81 24.21 6.86
C ALA A 878 -28.29 24.60 6.96
N GLN A 879 -29.03 24.42 5.87
CA GLN A 879 -30.49 24.63 5.86
C GLN A 879 -31.24 23.69 6.83
N LEU A 880 -30.77 22.43 6.94
CA LEU A 880 -31.33 21.44 7.87
C LEU A 880 -31.01 21.73 9.34
N ILE A 881 -29.86 22.35 9.63
CA ILE A 881 -29.42 22.66 11.00
C ILE A 881 -30.13 23.90 11.54
N ASN A 882 -30.08 25.01 10.81
CA ASN A 882 -30.59 26.30 11.30
C ASN A 882 -31.07 27.27 10.21
N ARG A 883 -31.35 26.78 9.00
CA ARG A 883 -31.80 27.55 7.85
C ARG A 883 -30.78 28.60 7.33
N SER A 884 -29.49 28.35 7.56
CA SER A 884 -28.39 29.14 7.00
C SER A 884 -27.95 28.59 5.64
N ASN A 885 -27.17 29.35 4.88
CA ASN A 885 -26.49 28.94 3.66
C ASN A 885 -24.99 28.64 3.91
N ASP A 886 -24.51 28.77 5.13
CA ASP A 886 -23.11 28.56 5.49
C ASP A 886 -23.04 27.51 6.62
N LEU A 887 -22.45 26.34 6.32
CA LEU A 887 -22.37 25.25 7.27
C LEU A 887 -21.36 25.54 8.38
N GLU A 888 -20.24 26.22 8.07
CA GLU A 888 -19.23 26.61 9.06
C GLU A 888 -19.84 27.55 10.10
N GLU A 889 -20.56 28.59 9.65
CA GLU A 889 -21.28 29.51 10.52
C GLU A 889 -22.37 28.79 11.34
N SER A 890 -23.08 27.84 10.72
CA SER A 890 -24.11 27.03 11.38
C SER A 890 -23.54 26.19 12.53
N LEU A 891 -22.37 25.58 12.33
CA LEU A 891 -21.67 24.82 13.36
C LEU A 891 -21.19 25.74 14.49
N LEU A 892 -20.57 26.87 14.18
CA LEU A 892 -20.11 27.85 15.16
C LEU A 892 -21.26 28.39 16.01
N ASN A 893 -22.41 28.67 15.39
CA ASN A 893 -23.64 29.09 16.11
C ASN A 893 -24.20 27.97 17.00
N LEU A 894 -24.15 26.72 16.53
CA LEU A 894 -24.53 25.55 17.34
C LEU A 894 -23.59 25.38 18.54
N TYR A 895 -22.29 25.48 18.33
CA TYR A 895 -21.28 25.35 19.39
C TYR A 895 -21.42 26.44 20.46
N ARG A 896 -21.66 27.69 20.08
CA ARG A 896 -21.96 28.76 21.03
C ARG A 896 -23.19 28.48 21.88
N LYS A 897 -24.29 27.98 21.28
CA LYS A 897 -25.52 27.60 22.00
C LYS A 897 -25.32 26.44 22.99
N LEU A 898 -24.37 25.57 22.67
CA LEU A 898 -24.02 24.38 23.47
C LEU A 898 -22.89 24.65 24.48
N ASP A 899 -22.44 25.89 24.60
CA ASP A 899 -21.36 26.33 25.48
C ASP A 899 -20.04 25.55 25.23
N ILE A 900 -19.75 25.22 23.95
CA ILE A 900 -18.55 24.47 23.55
C ILE A 900 -17.39 25.43 23.30
N PRO A 901 -16.25 25.31 24.03
CA PRO A 901 -15.03 26.01 23.67
C PRO A 901 -14.40 25.36 22.43
N VAL A 902 -14.10 26.17 21.41
CA VAL A 902 -13.55 25.69 20.13
C VAL A 902 -12.03 25.86 20.03
N SER A 903 -11.37 26.37 21.06
CA SER A 903 -9.91 26.54 21.13
C SER A 903 -9.22 25.25 21.54
N LEU A 904 -8.27 24.76 20.75
CA LEU A 904 -7.42 23.62 21.10
C LEU A 904 -6.60 23.89 22.37
N LYS A 905 -6.16 25.13 22.57
CA LYS A 905 -5.45 25.59 23.75
C LYS A 905 -6.31 25.44 25.04
N ALA A 906 -7.58 25.75 24.97
CA ALA A 906 -8.51 25.59 26.10
C ALA A 906 -8.67 24.12 26.53
N HIS A 907 -8.30 23.17 25.66
CA HIS A 907 -8.34 21.73 25.93
C HIS A 907 -6.95 21.13 26.24
N GLY A 908 -5.96 22.00 26.57
CA GLY A 908 -4.65 21.57 27.02
C GLY A 908 -3.68 21.15 25.91
N ILE A 909 -4.01 21.36 24.65
CA ILE A 909 -3.08 21.13 23.55
C ILE A 909 -2.05 22.27 23.52
N LEU A 910 -0.77 21.92 23.48
CA LEU A 910 0.30 22.90 23.36
C LEU A 910 0.52 23.27 21.89
N LYS A 911 0.91 24.52 21.63
CA LYS A 911 1.16 25.01 20.27
C LYS A 911 2.28 24.24 19.56
N GLU A 912 3.29 23.81 20.30
CA GLU A 912 4.39 22.97 19.82
C GLU A 912 3.96 21.58 19.35
N ASN A 913 2.80 21.09 19.82
CA ASN A 913 2.27 19.78 19.39
C ASN A 913 1.55 19.84 18.04
N LEU A 914 1.21 21.01 17.50
CA LEU A 914 0.37 21.14 16.31
C LEU A 914 1.00 20.51 15.06
N ASP A 915 2.32 20.59 14.92
CA ASP A 915 3.01 19.95 13.80
C ASP A 915 2.99 18.42 13.90
N GLU A 916 3.13 17.88 15.12
CA GLU A 916 3.02 16.45 15.38
C GLU A 916 1.58 15.96 15.17
N ILE A 917 0.57 16.73 15.59
CA ILE A 917 -0.85 16.43 15.33
C ILE A 917 -1.11 16.41 13.82
N ALA A 918 -0.63 17.41 13.07
CA ALA A 918 -0.78 17.45 11.62
C ALA A 918 -0.09 16.25 10.94
N PHE A 919 1.07 15.84 11.45
CA PHE A 919 1.79 14.67 10.97
C PHE A 919 0.97 13.39 11.17
N TYR A 920 0.54 13.05 12.38
CA TYR A 920 -0.23 11.82 12.63
C TYR A 920 -1.59 11.84 11.93
N THR A 921 -2.29 12.98 11.89
CA THR A 921 -3.54 13.14 11.14
C THR A 921 -3.31 12.81 9.66
N SER A 922 -2.22 13.30 9.09
CA SER A 922 -1.88 13.02 7.69
C SER A 922 -1.55 11.54 7.41
N LEU A 923 -1.25 10.72 8.41
CA LEU A 923 -1.00 9.28 8.26
C LEU A 923 -2.28 8.42 8.23
N ASP A 924 -3.45 8.97 8.56
CA ASP A 924 -4.71 8.23 8.43
C ASP A 924 -5.08 8.09 6.94
N ALA A 925 -4.48 7.10 6.28
CA ALA A 925 -4.57 6.91 4.84
C ALA A 925 -5.99 6.63 4.36
N VAL A 926 -6.81 5.98 5.17
CA VAL A 926 -8.20 5.63 4.82
C VAL A 926 -9.06 6.89 4.76
N ASN A 927 -9.15 7.62 5.86
CA ASN A 927 -9.97 8.81 5.94
C ASN A 927 -9.47 9.92 4.98
N MET A 928 -8.15 10.04 4.82
CA MET A 928 -7.58 11.01 3.88
C MET A 928 -7.82 10.66 2.40
N ALA A 929 -7.91 9.38 2.04
CA ALA A 929 -8.25 8.97 0.67
C ALA A 929 -9.73 9.24 0.33
N THR A 930 -10.60 9.19 1.34
CA THR A 930 -12.04 9.38 1.18
C THR A 930 -12.51 10.83 1.38
N ASP A 931 -11.62 11.68 1.89
CA ASP A 931 -11.85 13.14 2.03
C ASP A 931 -11.92 13.83 0.65
N PRO A 932 -12.92 14.67 0.37
CA PRO A 932 -13.07 15.34 -0.92
C PRO A 932 -11.87 16.19 -1.34
N THR A 933 -11.16 16.80 -0.39
CA THR A 933 -9.98 17.65 -0.67
C THR A 933 -8.67 16.89 -0.46
N SER A 934 -8.64 15.90 0.43
CA SER A 934 -7.42 15.16 0.85
C SER A 934 -6.24 16.12 1.13
N PRO A 935 -6.31 16.97 2.15
CA PRO A 935 -5.35 18.04 2.36
C PRO A 935 -3.97 17.52 2.72
N SER A 936 -2.93 18.29 2.35
CA SER A 936 -1.56 18.02 2.73
C SER A 936 -1.33 18.24 4.24
N ARG A 937 -0.28 17.63 4.81
CA ARG A 937 0.15 17.90 6.20
C ARG A 937 0.29 19.40 6.47
N GLN A 938 0.91 20.15 5.53
CA GLN A 938 1.08 21.59 5.67
C GLN A 938 -0.26 22.32 5.79
N ARG A 939 -1.25 21.94 4.97
CA ARG A 939 -2.60 22.54 5.05
C ARG A 939 -3.31 22.19 6.36
N ILE A 940 -3.13 20.95 6.86
CA ILE A 940 -3.65 20.54 8.18
C ILE A 940 -3.03 21.41 9.28
N LEU A 941 -1.71 21.60 9.26
CA LEU A 941 -1.02 22.45 10.24
C LEU A 941 -1.54 23.91 10.22
N GLU A 942 -1.73 24.47 9.03
CA GLU A 942 -2.31 25.82 8.89
C GLU A 942 -3.69 25.92 9.54
N LEU A 943 -4.57 24.95 9.30
CA LEU A 943 -5.91 24.89 9.92
C LEU A 943 -5.84 24.80 11.46
N LEU A 944 -4.94 23.97 11.98
CA LEU A 944 -4.75 23.83 13.41
C LEU A 944 -4.21 25.12 14.06
N LEU A 945 -3.30 25.83 13.37
CA LEU A 945 -2.80 27.14 13.82
C LEU A 945 -3.90 28.20 13.84
N GLU A 946 -4.76 28.24 12.82
CA GLU A 946 -5.91 29.14 12.77
C GLU A 946 -6.89 28.90 13.93
N MET A 947 -7.08 27.66 14.35
CA MET A 947 -8.03 27.25 15.39
C MET A 947 -7.45 27.21 16.80
N TYR A 948 -6.14 27.46 16.95
CA TYR A 948 -5.45 27.26 18.23
C TYR A 948 -5.95 28.19 19.33
N ASP A 949 -6.12 29.48 19.02
CA ASP A 949 -6.48 30.53 19.97
C ASP A 949 -7.96 30.99 19.88
N TRP A 950 -8.81 30.28 19.14
CA TRP A 950 -10.23 30.66 18.91
C TRP A 950 -11.03 30.81 20.21
#